data_f94f042d96c5ff1123d3fccdb0ee4861
#
_entry.id   f94f042d96c5ff1123d3fccdb0ee4861
#
_cell.length_a   1.000
_cell.length_b   1.000
_cell.length_c   1.000
_cell.angle_alpha   90.00
_cell.angle_beta   90.00
_cell.angle_gamma   90.00
#
_symmetry.space_group_name_H-M   'P 1'
#
loop_
_entity.id
_entity.type
_entity.pdbx_description
1 polymer ?
#
loop_
_entity_poly.entity_id
_entity_poly.type
_entity_poly.pdbx_seq_one_letter_code
_entity_poly.pdbx_strand_id
1 'polypeptide(L)'
;MKSKAPYFIILFLVPLFLNAALSHTVFNLRCEQEETPVGLETLQPRFSWQTNATGRNFEQSAWQILVSDSPEQLQNNKGDIWDSGKVESSVSVLVPFAGKELKAGAVYYWKVRNWDKAGNYSPWSQVASFSVGLLSEKDWNGARWIALERDKKEELLPVGLHGFSSYVKKFPEGKKIGFYLLPQFRKTFTTNKTVKRAVAYISGLGQFELFINGKKIGNNFLDPGWTKYDKCALYLTFDVTNQIQNGDNTVGVMLGNGFFNIPSERYFKVLASYGAPRLKMKLAIEYTDGSMQNLVTGTDWKASASPVTYSSIYGGEDYDANREQSGWMMPGFNDKNWSKALDTNWQTKLLSQQSTPLHVRDSISPVRIFKNQKGQWVYDLGQNFSGIVRISVKASKAQYIKIWPAELLFADSTVDQRGSGSPYWFGYTPKADGRQENWQPQFTYYGFRYVAVEGAVPAGKSNAEGLPEIAELTGLHTCNFADEVGCFHCSKPLFNQIYELIDWAIRSNMASVLTDCPHREKLGWLEQSHLMQNSMQSRYDLSRLYAKIMNDMQSAQQADGMIPTIAPEVVHFEGGFRDTPEWGSAFIIDPWNIYQWYGDKRLIEKYYFDMQRYIDYLSSKANDHIVAYGLGDWLDLGPKSPGEAQLTSNGLSATATYYYDVTRMQKMAELLGKKDDAKKYTELGNAIKEAFNKRFWNPSKQQYEFNSQTASAMALFMELVPSENRQRVLDNLISDIRVHNNSLTTGEVGYTYLISVLQENEASNVIYDMNNIYNTPGYGWQLAHGATALTESWQGYAYLSNNHLCLGHLMGWFFSGLGGIGQADQSIAFKQIVIHPQPAGDVREAQTSYQSPHGQIVSNWKRSDKDFTLHVEIPANATASVYLPATNPENITESGILLKEANMPFRGESNKYTVVTIGSGSYNFNVKQ
;
A
#
# COMPACT_ATOMS: atom_id res chain seq x y z
N MET A 1 -87.16 44.87 7.41
CA MET A 1 -85.71 45.11 7.39
C MET A 1 -85.01 43.84 7.94
N LYS A 2 -84.27 43.17 7.10
CA LYS A 2 -83.74 41.83 7.35
C LYS A 2 -82.35 41.93 8.04
N SER A 3 -82.20 41.34 9.23
CA SER A 3 -80.93 41.20 9.95
C SER A 3 -80.19 39.94 9.43
N LYS A 4 -78.97 40.15 9.02
CA LYS A 4 -78.03 39.04 8.66
C LYS A 4 -77.22 38.66 9.90
N ALA A 5 -77.26 37.39 10.27
CA ALA A 5 -76.36 36.82 11.24
C ALA A 5 -75.05 36.33 10.54
N PRO A 6 -73.87 36.48 11.18
CA PRO A 6 -72.65 35.94 10.61
C PRO A 6 -72.44 34.48 11.04
N TYR A 7 -72.11 33.62 10.06
CA TYR A 7 -71.61 32.25 10.28
C TYR A 7 -70.17 32.31 10.64
N PHE A 8 -69.79 31.81 11.83
CA PHE A 8 -68.45 31.51 12.21
C PHE A 8 -68.11 30.11 11.72
N ILE A 9 -67.18 30.02 10.75
CA ILE A 9 -66.54 28.75 10.34
C ILE A 9 -65.32 28.54 11.27
N ILE A 10 -65.43 27.57 12.19
CA ILE A 10 -64.31 27.06 12.99
C ILE A 10 -63.45 26.11 12.09
N LEU A 11 -62.33 26.58 11.60
CA LEU A 11 -61.33 25.73 10.94
C LEU A 11 -60.57 24.93 12.02
N PHE A 12 -60.86 23.65 12.09
CA PHE A 12 -59.99 22.72 12.83
C PHE A 12 -58.66 22.57 12.04
N LEU A 13 -57.60 23.21 12.52
CA LEU A 13 -56.23 22.90 12.12
C LEU A 13 -55.82 21.57 12.79
N VAL A 14 -55.91 20.48 12.04
CA VAL A 14 -55.23 19.24 12.39
C VAL A 14 -53.73 19.44 12.08
N PRO A 15 -52.83 19.33 13.05
CA PRO A 15 -51.42 19.39 12.73
C PRO A 15 -51.07 18.10 11.95
N LEU A 16 -50.87 18.22 10.66
CA LEU A 16 -50.16 17.22 9.86
C LEU A 16 -48.70 17.18 10.39
N PHE A 17 -48.44 16.25 11.30
CA PHE A 17 -47.06 15.81 11.50
C PHE A 17 -46.59 15.13 10.17
N LEU A 18 -46.02 15.90 9.29
CA LEU A 18 -45.15 15.33 8.26
C LEU A 18 -43.99 14.66 9.00
N ASN A 19 -44.11 13.37 9.25
CA ASN A 19 -42.94 12.53 9.41
C ASN A 19 -42.17 12.68 8.12
N ALA A 20 -41.12 13.51 8.11
CA ALA A 20 -40.14 13.51 7.05
C ALA A 20 -39.55 12.11 7.05
N ALA A 21 -39.99 11.27 6.13
CA ALA A 21 -39.40 9.95 5.92
C ALA A 21 -37.90 10.17 5.74
N LEU A 22 -37.11 9.50 6.55
CA LEU A 22 -35.65 9.53 6.45
C LEU A 22 -35.26 9.22 4.98
N SER A 23 -34.82 10.22 4.25
CA SER A 23 -34.36 10.01 2.87
C SER A 23 -32.94 9.49 2.93
N HIS A 24 -32.67 8.44 2.23
CA HIS A 24 -31.32 7.90 2.09
C HIS A 24 -31.00 7.59 0.64
N THR A 25 -29.72 7.63 0.31
CA THR A 25 -29.21 7.39 -1.04
C THR A 25 -27.99 6.48 -0.97
N VAL A 26 -27.85 5.67 -2.00
CA VAL A 26 -26.68 4.77 -2.15
C VAL A 26 -25.65 5.45 -3.02
N PHE A 27 -24.40 5.41 -2.61
CA PHE A 27 -23.25 6.01 -3.31
C PHE A 27 -21.98 5.19 -3.09
N ASN A 28 -20.84 5.63 -3.61
CA ASN A 28 -19.52 4.97 -3.52
C ASN A 28 -19.60 3.48 -3.85
N LEU A 29 -20.08 3.19 -5.07
CA LEU A 29 -20.21 1.84 -5.58
C LEU A 29 -18.83 1.30 -5.92
N ARG A 30 -18.48 0.15 -5.35
CA ARG A 30 -17.20 -0.52 -5.61
C ARG A 30 -17.42 -1.97 -6.00
N CYS A 31 -16.65 -2.42 -6.98
CA CYS A 31 -16.55 -3.81 -7.38
C CYS A 31 -15.11 -4.27 -7.14
N GLU A 32 -14.90 -5.30 -6.30
CA GLU A 32 -13.56 -5.75 -5.88
C GLU A 32 -12.71 -4.58 -5.33
N GLN A 33 -13.29 -3.74 -4.45
CA GLN A 33 -12.65 -2.61 -3.78
C GLN A 33 -12.30 -1.41 -4.71
N GLU A 34 -12.76 -1.40 -5.96
CA GLU A 34 -12.51 -0.35 -6.94
C GLU A 34 -13.80 0.20 -7.53
N GLU A 35 -13.85 1.49 -7.89
CA GLU A 35 -15.08 2.11 -8.43
C GLU A 35 -15.43 1.59 -9.82
N THR A 36 -14.46 1.50 -10.70
CA THR A 36 -14.65 1.06 -12.10
C THR A 36 -13.52 0.12 -12.52
N PRO A 37 -13.42 -1.07 -11.94
CA PRO A 37 -12.30 -1.96 -12.22
C PRO A 37 -12.31 -2.43 -13.67
N VAL A 38 -11.12 -2.40 -14.27
CA VAL A 38 -10.89 -2.84 -15.65
C VAL A 38 -10.01 -4.10 -15.62
N GLY A 39 -10.54 -5.21 -16.16
CA GLY A 39 -9.78 -6.45 -16.28
C GLY A 39 -9.73 -7.28 -14.99
N LEU A 40 -10.84 -7.45 -14.29
CA LEU A 40 -10.91 -8.28 -13.09
C LEU A 40 -10.46 -9.72 -13.37
N GLU A 41 -9.71 -10.31 -12.43
CA GLU A 41 -9.22 -11.69 -12.51
C GLU A 41 -10.22 -12.69 -11.90
N THR A 42 -11.51 -12.38 -11.91
CA THR A 42 -12.55 -13.24 -11.34
C THR A 42 -13.84 -13.19 -12.13
N LEU A 43 -14.51 -14.34 -12.20
CA LEU A 43 -15.89 -14.46 -12.72
C LEU A 43 -16.94 -14.31 -11.63
N GLN A 44 -16.52 -14.15 -10.38
CA GLN A 44 -17.39 -13.97 -9.22
C GLN A 44 -16.98 -12.71 -8.45
N PRO A 45 -17.18 -11.50 -9.04
CA PRO A 45 -16.84 -10.26 -8.37
C PRO A 45 -17.76 -10.02 -7.17
N ARG A 46 -17.29 -9.14 -6.26
CA ARG A 46 -18.06 -8.74 -5.06
C ARG A 46 -18.35 -7.25 -5.13
N PHE A 47 -19.52 -6.86 -4.68
CA PHE A 47 -20.02 -5.50 -4.72
C PHE A 47 -20.06 -4.88 -3.33
N SER A 48 -19.71 -3.61 -3.26
CA SER A 48 -19.83 -2.82 -2.03
C SER A 48 -20.45 -1.46 -2.34
N TRP A 49 -21.12 -0.90 -1.37
CA TRP A 49 -21.71 0.45 -1.46
C TRP A 49 -21.82 1.08 -0.09
N GLN A 50 -21.88 2.40 -0.09
CA GLN A 50 -22.15 3.19 1.10
C GLN A 50 -23.52 3.86 1.01
N THR A 51 -24.05 4.22 2.17
CA THR A 51 -25.35 4.89 2.26
C THR A 51 -25.19 6.25 2.94
N ASN A 52 -25.70 7.28 2.30
CA ASN A 52 -25.87 8.59 2.91
C ASN A 52 -27.31 8.68 3.39
N ALA A 53 -27.51 8.90 4.69
CA ALA A 53 -28.82 8.97 5.32
C ALA A 53 -28.96 10.27 6.11
N THR A 54 -30.13 10.87 6.04
CA THR A 54 -30.47 12.03 6.89
C THR A 54 -30.94 11.55 8.28
N GLY A 55 -30.37 12.13 9.32
CA GLY A 55 -30.71 11.79 10.71
C GLY A 55 -29.80 10.73 11.33
N ARG A 56 -30.23 10.19 12.44
CA ARG A 56 -29.48 9.23 13.27
C ARG A 56 -30.06 7.82 13.17
N ASN A 57 -29.26 6.80 13.51
CA ASN A 57 -29.68 5.40 13.65
C ASN A 57 -30.18 4.76 12.35
N PHE A 58 -29.64 5.17 11.19
CA PHE A 58 -29.94 4.49 9.94
C PHE A 58 -29.32 3.09 9.95
N GLU A 59 -30.14 2.10 9.60
CA GLU A 59 -29.72 0.72 9.44
C GLU A 59 -30.40 0.12 8.22
N GLN A 60 -29.58 -0.47 7.32
CA GLN A 60 -30.07 -1.20 6.16
C GLN A 60 -30.72 -2.51 6.58
N SER A 61 -31.90 -2.82 6.07
CA SER A 61 -32.62 -4.08 6.26
C SER A 61 -32.58 -4.99 5.04
N ALA A 62 -32.50 -4.40 3.84
CA ALA A 62 -32.44 -5.18 2.60
C ALA A 62 -31.73 -4.40 1.49
N TRP A 63 -31.38 -5.10 0.41
CA TRP A 63 -30.82 -4.54 -0.79
C TRP A 63 -31.32 -5.27 -2.05
N GLN A 64 -31.15 -4.62 -3.23
CA GLN A 64 -31.36 -5.23 -4.54
C GLN A 64 -30.28 -4.76 -5.48
N ILE A 65 -29.60 -5.67 -6.16
CA ILE A 65 -28.57 -5.42 -7.19
C ILE A 65 -29.11 -5.85 -8.55
N LEU A 66 -28.87 -5.00 -9.54
CA LEU A 66 -29.06 -5.33 -10.97
C LEU A 66 -27.73 -5.30 -11.68
N VAL A 67 -27.43 -6.34 -12.47
CA VAL A 67 -26.26 -6.40 -13.35
C VAL A 67 -26.72 -6.69 -14.77
N SER A 68 -26.13 -5.99 -15.75
CA SER A 68 -26.43 -6.13 -17.18
C SER A 68 -25.16 -5.98 -18.02
N ASP A 69 -25.16 -6.51 -19.22
CA ASP A 69 -24.16 -6.24 -20.26
C ASP A 69 -24.46 -4.97 -21.09
N SER A 70 -25.58 -4.29 -20.78
CA SER A 70 -26.00 -3.04 -21.43
C SER A 70 -26.46 -2.01 -20.40
N PRO A 71 -25.96 -0.77 -20.46
CA PRO A 71 -26.40 0.31 -19.58
C PRO A 71 -27.87 0.69 -19.86
N GLU A 72 -28.36 0.54 -21.09
CA GLU A 72 -29.75 0.83 -21.48
C GLU A 72 -30.74 -0.13 -20.78
N GLN A 73 -30.38 -1.39 -20.61
CA GLN A 73 -31.21 -2.35 -19.86
C GLN A 73 -31.37 -1.90 -18.40
N LEU A 74 -30.27 -1.45 -17.77
CA LEU A 74 -30.31 -0.94 -16.39
C LEU A 74 -31.14 0.34 -16.27
N GLN A 75 -31.15 1.23 -17.28
CA GLN A 75 -32.03 2.41 -17.28
C GLN A 75 -33.50 2.00 -17.20
N ASN A 76 -33.86 0.87 -17.80
CA ASN A 76 -35.19 0.27 -17.75
C ASN A 76 -35.38 -0.66 -16.54
N ASN A 77 -34.48 -0.61 -15.57
CA ASN A 77 -34.46 -1.48 -14.37
C ASN A 77 -34.48 -2.99 -14.68
N LYS A 78 -33.78 -3.39 -15.73
CA LYS A 78 -33.61 -4.81 -16.11
C LYS A 78 -32.18 -5.25 -15.85
N GLY A 79 -32.00 -6.28 -15.02
CA GLY A 79 -30.73 -6.97 -14.77
C GLY A 79 -30.75 -8.32 -15.51
N ASP A 80 -30.42 -8.35 -16.80
CA ASP A 80 -30.46 -9.56 -17.62
C ASP A 80 -29.36 -10.56 -17.29
N ILE A 81 -28.26 -10.09 -16.67
CA ILE A 81 -27.18 -10.92 -16.12
C ILE A 81 -27.47 -11.29 -14.67
N TRP A 82 -27.95 -10.37 -13.86
CA TRP A 82 -28.37 -10.63 -12.50
C TRP A 82 -29.41 -9.60 -12.03
N ASP A 83 -30.53 -10.11 -11.57
CA ASP A 83 -31.44 -9.40 -10.69
C ASP A 83 -31.53 -10.19 -9.39
N SER A 84 -30.99 -9.67 -8.32
CA SER A 84 -31.01 -10.35 -7.02
C SER A 84 -32.39 -10.48 -6.40
N GLY A 85 -33.39 -9.73 -6.92
CA GLY A 85 -34.59 -9.43 -6.17
C GLY A 85 -34.25 -8.66 -4.89
N LYS A 86 -35.26 -8.46 -4.04
CA LYS A 86 -35.04 -7.91 -2.69
C LYS A 86 -34.43 -8.99 -1.80
N VAL A 87 -33.24 -8.74 -1.29
CA VAL A 87 -32.52 -9.63 -0.37
C VAL A 87 -32.56 -9.03 1.03
N GLU A 88 -33.14 -9.70 1.99
CA GLU A 88 -33.20 -9.27 3.39
C GLU A 88 -31.82 -9.43 4.05
N SER A 89 -31.05 -8.37 4.08
CA SER A 89 -29.69 -8.34 4.63
C SER A 89 -29.19 -6.94 4.88
N SER A 90 -28.48 -6.76 5.99
CA SER A 90 -27.76 -5.51 6.30
C SER A 90 -26.35 -5.44 5.71
N VAL A 91 -25.88 -6.48 5.00
CA VAL A 91 -24.55 -6.52 4.40
C VAL A 91 -24.50 -5.56 3.21
N SER A 92 -23.50 -4.67 3.19
CA SER A 92 -23.24 -3.72 2.09
C SER A 92 -21.79 -3.72 1.63
N VAL A 93 -20.98 -4.63 2.16
CA VAL A 93 -19.54 -4.76 1.87
C VAL A 93 -19.26 -6.15 1.33
N LEU A 94 -18.59 -6.21 0.16
CA LEU A 94 -18.14 -7.44 -0.50
C LEU A 94 -19.25 -8.48 -0.74
N VAL A 95 -20.44 -8.02 -1.13
CA VAL A 95 -21.57 -8.87 -1.50
C VAL A 95 -21.24 -9.67 -2.77
N PRO A 96 -21.22 -11.02 -2.71
CA PRO A 96 -20.79 -11.82 -3.84
C PRO A 96 -21.81 -11.79 -5.00
N PHE A 97 -21.30 -11.73 -6.22
CA PHE A 97 -22.11 -11.92 -7.41
C PHE A 97 -22.71 -13.34 -7.47
N ALA A 98 -24.00 -13.43 -7.76
CA ALA A 98 -24.72 -14.71 -7.85
C ALA A 98 -25.60 -14.79 -9.13
N GLY A 99 -25.20 -14.08 -10.19
CA GLY A 99 -25.91 -14.05 -11.47
C GLY A 99 -25.43 -15.12 -12.44
N LYS A 100 -25.72 -14.90 -13.72
CA LYS A 100 -25.25 -15.74 -14.82
C LYS A 100 -23.73 -15.68 -14.98
N GLU A 101 -23.13 -16.73 -15.50
CA GLU A 101 -21.69 -16.78 -15.77
C GLU A 101 -21.19 -15.58 -16.58
N LEU A 102 -20.17 -14.92 -16.06
CA LEU A 102 -19.49 -13.80 -16.71
C LEU A 102 -18.48 -14.33 -17.74
N LYS A 103 -18.11 -13.49 -18.71
CA LYS A 103 -17.20 -13.85 -19.80
C LYS A 103 -15.90 -13.04 -19.73
N ALA A 104 -14.78 -13.70 -20.00
CA ALA A 104 -13.48 -13.03 -20.14
C ALA A 104 -13.55 -11.92 -21.21
N GLY A 105 -12.95 -10.77 -20.92
CA GLY A 105 -12.90 -9.61 -21.82
C GLY A 105 -14.19 -8.79 -21.89
N ALA A 106 -15.28 -9.22 -21.25
CA ALA A 106 -16.57 -8.53 -21.31
C ALA A 106 -16.68 -7.39 -20.28
N VAL A 107 -17.53 -6.42 -20.58
CA VAL A 107 -17.91 -5.32 -19.67
C VAL A 107 -19.31 -5.57 -19.17
N TYR A 108 -19.50 -5.23 -17.91
CA TYR A 108 -20.78 -5.29 -17.24
C TYR A 108 -21.05 -3.99 -16.50
N TYR A 109 -22.32 -3.69 -16.34
CA TYR A 109 -22.83 -2.52 -15.67
C TYR A 109 -23.70 -2.97 -14.51
N TRP A 110 -23.73 -2.19 -13.43
CA TRP A 110 -24.53 -2.54 -12.27
C TRP A 110 -25.02 -1.32 -11.52
N LYS A 111 -26.09 -1.51 -10.76
CA LYS A 111 -26.62 -0.54 -9.81
C LYS A 111 -27.29 -1.24 -8.65
N VAL A 112 -27.49 -0.51 -7.56
CA VAL A 112 -28.06 -1.05 -6.33
C VAL A 112 -29.04 -0.06 -5.71
N ARG A 113 -30.03 -0.57 -4.99
CA ARG A 113 -30.86 0.17 -4.03
C ARG A 113 -30.96 -0.60 -2.72
N ASN A 114 -31.27 0.08 -1.65
CA ASN A 114 -31.44 -0.54 -0.34
C ASN A 114 -32.69 -0.07 0.38
N TRP A 115 -33.06 -0.79 1.43
CA TRP A 115 -34.20 -0.49 2.30
C TRP A 115 -33.70 -0.23 3.71
N ASP A 116 -34.37 0.69 4.42
CA ASP A 116 -34.22 0.88 5.86
C ASP A 116 -35.08 -0.11 6.67
N LYS A 117 -34.94 -0.10 8.01
CA LYS A 117 -35.75 -0.95 8.91
C LYS A 117 -37.25 -0.61 8.90
N ALA A 118 -37.62 0.60 8.48
CA ALA A 118 -39.01 0.99 8.35
C ALA A 118 -39.65 0.52 7.03
N GLY A 119 -38.84 -0.07 6.13
CA GLY A 119 -39.29 -0.56 4.84
C GLY A 119 -39.26 0.48 3.72
N ASN A 120 -38.73 1.68 3.95
CA ASN A 120 -38.53 2.67 2.91
C ASN A 120 -37.32 2.30 2.07
N TYR A 121 -37.39 2.52 0.74
CA TYR A 121 -36.30 2.19 -0.15
C TYR A 121 -35.65 3.45 -0.72
N SER A 122 -34.35 3.36 -1.01
CA SER A 122 -33.62 4.40 -1.70
C SER A 122 -33.99 4.48 -3.18
N PRO A 123 -33.79 5.61 -3.83
CA PRO A 123 -33.63 5.61 -5.28
C PRO A 123 -32.57 4.60 -5.72
N TRP A 124 -32.61 4.15 -6.96
CA TRP A 124 -31.49 3.42 -7.53
C TRP A 124 -30.23 4.29 -7.54
N SER A 125 -29.10 3.69 -7.24
CA SER A 125 -27.80 4.33 -7.40
C SER A 125 -27.53 4.75 -8.84
N GLN A 126 -26.52 5.56 -9.06
CA GLN A 126 -25.94 5.70 -10.40
C GLN A 126 -25.45 4.34 -10.90
N VAL A 127 -25.31 4.20 -12.23
CA VAL A 127 -24.79 3.00 -12.86
C VAL A 127 -23.26 3.03 -12.76
N ALA A 128 -22.69 1.97 -12.21
CA ALA A 128 -21.26 1.70 -12.22
C ALA A 128 -20.93 0.59 -13.22
N SER A 129 -19.65 0.41 -13.55
CA SER A 129 -19.22 -0.63 -14.48
C SER A 129 -18.01 -1.38 -13.98
N PHE A 130 -17.82 -2.59 -14.50
CA PHE A 130 -16.60 -3.37 -14.34
C PHE A 130 -16.34 -4.20 -15.59
N SER A 131 -15.11 -4.62 -15.82
CA SER A 131 -14.81 -5.58 -16.87
C SER A 131 -14.00 -6.76 -16.34
N VAL A 132 -14.20 -7.91 -16.97
CA VAL A 132 -13.41 -9.12 -16.70
C VAL A 132 -12.16 -9.12 -17.59
N GLY A 133 -11.03 -9.52 -17.05
CA GLY A 133 -9.77 -9.64 -17.77
C GLY A 133 -9.67 -10.91 -18.62
N LEU A 134 -8.47 -11.25 -19.07
CA LEU A 134 -8.15 -12.49 -19.75
C LEU A 134 -7.76 -13.53 -18.70
N LEU A 135 -8.51 -14.62 -18.60
CA LEU A 135 -8.38 -15.58 -17.51
C LEU A 135 -7.60 -16.85 -17.89
N SER A 136 -7.36 -17.03 -19.19
CA SER A 136 -6.67 -18.21 -19.71
C SER A 136 -5.80 -17.84 -20.90
N GLU A 137 -4.85 -18.72 -21.25
CA GLU A 137 -4.00 -18.54 -22.43
C GLU A 137 -4.82 -18.48 -23.74
N LYS A 138 -5.97 -19.12 -23.79
CA LYS A 138 -6.87 -19.07 -24.96
C LYS A 138 -7.42 -17.66 -25.21
N ASP A 139 -7.65 -16.90 -24.16
CA ASP A 139 -8.18 -15.54 -24.26
C ASP A 139 -7.19 -14.56 -24.89
N TRP A 140 -5.88 -14.88 -24.89
CA TRP A 140 -4.84 -14.11 -25.59
C TRP A 140 -4.87 -14.24 -27.11
N ASN A 141 -5.71 -15.13 -27.65
CA ASN A 141 -5.97 -15.23 -29.08
C ASN A 141 -4.70 -15.51 -29.94
N GLY A 142 -3.74 -16.27 -29.40
CA GLY A 142 -2.48 -16.61 -30.07
C GLY A 142 -1.38 -15.54 -29.95
N ALA A 143 -1.54 -14.52 -29.10
CA ALA A 143 -0.48 -13.57 -28.80
C ALA A 143 0.78 -14.29 -28.27
N ARG A 144 1.95 -13.91 -28.78
CA ARG A 144 3.24 -14.52 -28.42
C ARG A 144 4.12 -13.51 -27.68
N TRP A 145 5.01 -14.02 -26.85
CA TRP A 145 6.09 -13.20 -26.31
C TRP A 145 7.10 -12.87 -27.42
N ILE A 146 7.32 -11.58 -27.68
CA ILE A 146 8.27 -11.10 -28.66
C ILE A 146 9.41 -10.31 -28.02
N ALA A 147 10.60 -10.38 -28.63
CA ALA A 147 11.81 -9.68 -28.19
C ALA A 147 12.55 -9.06 -29.38
N LEU A 148 13.49 -8.15 -29.10
CA LEU A 148 14.42 -7.60 -30.09
C LEU A 148 15.63 -8.52 -30.27
N GLU A 149 16.13 -9.09 -29.18
CA GLU A 149 17.28 -9.97 -29.16
C GLU A 149 16.94 -11.33 -28.57
N ARG A 150 17.77 -12.33 -28.88
CA ARG A 150 17.70 -13.65 -28.23
C ARG A 150 18.41 -13.60 -26.88
N ASP A 151 17.99 -14.48 -25.97
CA ASP A 151 18.68 -14.66 -24.71
C ASP A 151 20.11 -15.12 -24.93
N LYS A 152 21.02 -14.51 -24.23
CA LYS A 152 22.41 -14.93 -24.10
C LYS A 152 22.48 -15.89 -22.93
N LYS A 153 22.48 -17.18 -23.20
CA LYS A 153 22.36 -18.24 -22.19
C LYS A 153 23.39 -18.14 -21.08
N GLU A 154 24.57 -17.68 -21.41
CA GLU A 154 25.69 -17.46 -20.48
C GLU A 154 25.50 -16.25 -19.56
N GLU A 155 24.57 -15.35 -19.88
CA GLU A 155 24.24 -14.18 -19.09
C GLU A 155 22.98 -14.40 -18.20
N LEU A 156 22.29 -15.55 -18.31
CA LEU A 156 21.10 -15.82 -17.53
C LEU A 156 21.46 -16.05 -16.06
N LEU A 157 20.73 -15.39 -15.17
CA LEU A 157 20.83 -15.49 -13.72
C LEU A 157 19.41 -15.34 -13.10
N PRO A 158 18.51 -16.35 -13.32
CA PRO A 158 17.12 -16.26 -12.89
C PRO A 158 16.95 -16.37 -11.37
N VAL A 159 17.92 -16.92 -10.67
CA VAL A 159 18.05 -16.80 -9.21
C VAL A 159 19.09 -15.72 -8.97
N GLY A 160 18.63 -14.54 -8.59
CA GLY A 160 19.47 -13.37 -8.38
C GLY A 160 20.47 -13.58 -7.24
N LEU A 161 21.56 -12.84 -7.30
CA LEU A 161 22.61 -12.82 -6.28
C LEU A 161 22.56 -11.49 -5.52
N HIS A 162 22.67 -11.57 -4.20
CA HIS A 162 22.88 -10.42 -3.34
C HIS A 162 24.37 -10.25 -3.03
N GLY A 163 24.86 -9.00 -2.95
CA GLY A 163 26.27 -8.68 -2.77
C GLY A 163 26.93 -9.22 -1.49
N PHE A 164 26.13 -9.56 -0.49
CA PHE A 164 26.60 -10.24 0.74
C PHE A 164 26.60 -11.75 0.62
N SER A 165 26.05 -12.32 -0.43
CA SER A 165 26.03 -13.77 -0.62
C SER A 165 27.43 -14.29 -0.93
N SER A 166 27.78 -15.46 -0.37
CA SER A 166 29.03 -16.16 -0.68
C SER A 166 29.20 -16.49 -2.16
N TYR A 167 28.08 -16.49 -2.90
CA TYR A 167 28.07 -16.75 -4.35
C TYR A 167 28.60 -15.57 -5.17
N VAL A 168 28.44 -14.32 -4.74
CA VAL A 168 29.00 -13.16 -5.47
C VAL A 168 30.53 -13.23 -5.54
N LYS A 169 31.18 -13.73 -4.48
CA LYS A 169 32.64 -13.95 -4.46
C LYS A 169 33.11 -15.02 -5.47
N LYS A 170 32.18 -15.89 -5.91
CA LYS A 170 32.47 -16.93 -6.93
C LYS A 170 32.11 -16.47 -8.34
N PHE A 171 31.51 -15.28 -8.50
CA PHE A 171 31.18 -14.74 -9.81
C PHE A 171 32.45 -14.31 -10.50
N PRO A 172 32.77 -14.80 -11.73
CA PRO A 172 34.02 -14.46 -12.40
C PRO A 172 34.15 -12.94 -12.53
N GLU A 173 35.28 -12.40 -12.08
CA GLU A 173 35.59 -10.97 -12.24
C GLU A 173 35.53 -10.59 -13.73
N GLY A 174 34.80 -9.50 -14.03
CA GLY A 174 34.60 -9.03 -15.40
C GLY A 174 33.50 -9.73 -16.21
N LYS A 175 32.79 -10.74 -15.65
CA LYS A 175 31.66 -11.34 -16.36
C LYS A 175 30.51 -10.33 -16.44
N LYS A 176 30.08 -10.02 -17.66
CA LYS A 176 28.90 -9.18 -17.92
C LYS A 176 27.64 -10.03 -17.95
N ILE A 177 26.58 -9.55 -17.32
CA ILE A 177 25.22 -10.14 -17.41
C ILE A 177 24.21 -9.05 -17.69
N GLY A 178 23.13 -9.42 -18.37
CA GLY A 178 21.99 -8.54 -18.60
C GLY A 178 22.19 -7.41 -19.59
N PHE A 179 23.19 -7.52 -20.47
CA PHE A 179 23.48 -6.49 -21.50
C PHE A 179 22.67 -6.75 -22.77
N TYR A 180 21.43 -6.25 -22.76
CA TYR A 180 20.52 -6.30 -23.89
C TYR A 180 20.18 -4.91 -24.39
N LEU A 181 19.90 -4.79 -25.71
CA LEU A 181 19.32 -3.59 -26.29
C LEU A 181 17.91 -3.40 -25.74
N LEU A 182 17.60 -2.17 -25.37
CA LEU A 182 16.25 -1.84 -24.89
C LEU A 182 15.35 -1.60 -26.11
N PRO A 183 14.29 -2.39 -26.26
CA PRO A 183 13.52 -2.42 -27.50
C PRO A 183 12.43 -1.34 -27.52
N GLN A 184 12.15 -0.90 -28.76
CA GLN A 184 10.87 -0.31 -29.14
C GLN A 184 10.24 -1.19 -30.22
N PHE A 185 8.95 -1.45 -30.06
CA PHE A 185 8.15 -2.27 -30.96
C PHE A 185 7.06 -1.43 -31.61
N ARG A 186 6.72 -1.73 -32.87
CA ARG A 186 5.59 -1.12 -33.51
C ARG A 186 4.80 -2.08 -34.42
N LYS A 187 3.50 -1.80 -34.55
CA LYS A 187 2.62 -2.49 -35.48
C LYS A 187 1.56 -1.54 -36.02
N THR A 188 1.47 -1.42 -37.33
CA THR A 188 0.39 -0.68 -38.00
C THR A 188 -0.77 -1.62 -38.33
N PHE A 189 -1.99 -1.13 -38.21
CA PHE A 189 -3.22 -1.83 -38.59
C PHE A 189 -4.26 -0.84 -39.07
N THR A 190 -5.26 -1.31 -39.82
CA THR A 190 -6.31 -0.46 -40.38
C THR A 190 -7.66 -0.84 -39.83
N THR A 191 -8.50 0.14 -39.50
CA THR A 191 -9.92 -0.03 -39.15
C THR A 191 -10.78 0.67 -40.16
N ASN A 192 -11.77 -0.03 -40.69
CA ASN A 192 -12.68 0.50 -41.77
C ASN A 192 -14.14 0.53 -41.30
N LYS A 193 -14.40 0.35 -40.04
CA LYS A 193 -15.72 0.31 -39.41
C LYS A 193 -15.75 1.19 -38.19
N THR A 194 -16.93 1.59 -37.76
CA THR A 194 -17.11 2.35 -36.52
C THR A 194 -16.80 1.47 -35.33
N VAL A 195 -15.79 1.87 -34.55
CA VAL A 195 -15.39 1.19 -33.32
C VAL A 195 -16.44 1.43 -32.23
N LYS A 196 -16.93 0.34 -31.64
CA LYS A 196 -17.79 0.37 -30.46
C LYS A 196 -16.95 0.39 -29.19
N ARG A 197 -15.91 -0.46 -29.14
CA ARG A 197 -15.00 -0.58 -28.01
C ARG A 197 -13.65 -1.13 -28.46
N ALA A 198 -12.57 -0.66 -27.85
CA ALA A 198 -11.25 -1.21 -28.06
C ALA A 198 -10.52 -1.36 -26.72
N VAL A 199 -9.94 -2.54 -26.46
CA VAL A 199 -9.26 -2.87 -25.20
C VAL A 199 -7.88 -3.45 -25.47
N ALA A 200 -6.87 -2.86 -24.85
CA ALA A 200 -5.51 -3.35 -24.87
C ALA A 200 -5.20 -4.14 -23.60
N TYR A 201 -4.75 -5.39 -23.76
CA TYR A 201 -4.18 -6.24 -22.72
C TYR A 201 -2.70 -6.37 -22.99
N ILE A 202 -1.85 -5.97 -22.03
CA ILE A 202 -0.41 -5.84 -22.28
C ILE A 202 0.42 -6.24 -21.06
N SER A 203 1.49 -6.98 -21.30
CA SER A 203 2.50 -7.35 -20.31
C SER A 203 3.89 -7.12 -20.89
N GLY A 204 4.76 -6.48 -20.10
CA GLY A 204 6.20 -6.39 -20.34
C GLY A 204 6.96 -7.26 -19.35
N LEU A 205 7.82 -8.12 -19.81
CA LEU A 205 8.87 -8.71 -18.98
C LEU A 205 10.05 -7.76 -19.02
N GLY A 206 10.19 -7.06 -17.91
CA GLY A 206 10.68 -5.74 -17.67
C GLY A 206 9.53 -4.79 -17.43
N GLN A 207 9.62 -3.59 -17.95
CA GLN A 207 8.62 -2.53 -17.82
C GLN A 207 8.28 -1.97 -19.21
N PHE A 208 7.08 -1.45 -19.39
CA PHE A 208 6.66 -0.93 -20.69
C PHE A 208 6.05 0.48 -20.61
N GLU A 209 6.16 1.19 -21.73
CA GLU A 209 5.29 2.30 -22.07
C GLU A 209 4.53 1.99 -23.37
N LEU A 210 3.19 2.13 -23.34
CA LEU A 210 2.30 1.88 -24.47
C LEU A 210 1.89 3.18 -25.12
N PHE A 211 1.91 3.22 -26.45
CA PHE A 211 1.48 4.34 -27.26
C PHE A 211 0.50 3.87 -28.35
N ILE A 212 -0.52 4.66 -28.64
CA ILE A 212 -1.42 4.48 -29.79
C ILE A 212 -1.50 5.81 -30.54
N ASN A 213 -1.18 5.79 -31.83
CA ASN A 213 -1.21 6.97 -32.70
C ASN A 213 -0.43 8.16 -32.10
N GLY A 214 0.73 7.89 -31.54
CA GLY A 214 1.63 8.88 -30.93
C GLY A 214 1.27 9.35 -29.53
N LYS A 215 0.16 8.89 -28.97
CA LYS A 215 -0.26 9.25 -27.61
C LYS A 215 0.07 8.13 -26.62
N LYS A 216 0.70 8.47 -25.50
CA LYS A 216 0.90 7.54 -24.37
C LYS A 216 -0.46 7.11 -23.82
N ILE A 217 -0.60 5.84 -23.50
CA ILE A 217 -1.79 5.24 -22.92
C ILE A 217 -1.62 5.15 -21.40
N GLY A 218 -2.56 5.74 -20.68
CA GLY A 218 -2.51 5.82 -19.23
C GLY A 218 -1.47 6.84 -18.74
N ASN A 219 -1.45 7.04 -17.43
CA ASN A 219 -0.51 7.89 -16.72
C ASN A 219 0.36 7.11 -15.72
N ASN A 220 0.31 5.79 -15.82
CA ASN A 220 1.08 4.89 -15.00
C ASN A 220 2.59 5.05 -15.21
N PHE A 221 3.34 4.62 -14.20
CA PHE A 221 4.78 4.60 -14.18
C PHE A 221 5.29 3.20 -13.80
N LEU A 222 6.32 2.71 -14.47
CA LEU A 222 6.94 1.40 -14.23
C LEU A 222 5.98 0.20 -14.34
N ASP A 223 5.05 0.23 -15.28
CA ASP A 223 4.14 -0.88 -15.56
C ASP A 223 4.83 -2.07 -16.25
N PRO A 224 4.43 -3.31 -15.95
CA PRO A 224 3.57 -3.73 -14.85
C PRO A 224 4.33 -3.78 -13.52
N GLY A 225 3.60 -3.96 -12.42
CA GLY A 225 4.20 -4.32 -11.13
C GLY A 225 5.03 -5.61 -11.26
N TRP A 226 6.15 -5.67 -10.54
CA TRP A 226 7.07 -6.80 -10.64
C TRP A 226 6.69 -7.97 -9.74
N THR A 227 7.11 -9.17 -10.14
CA THR A 227 6.75 -10.45 -9.53
C THR A 227 7.94 -11.42 -9.61
N LYS A 228 7.78 -12.64 -9.12
CA LYS A 228 8.70 -13.74 -9.40
C LYS A 228 8.40 -14.29 -10.81
N TYR A 229 9.15 -13.81 -11.79
CA TYR A 229 8.84 -13.98 -13.22
C TYR A 229 8.87 -15.42 -13.75
N ASP A 230 9.54 -16.33 -13.06
CA ASP A 230 9.50 -17.77 -13.34
C ASP A 230 8.21 -18.44 -12.82
N LYS A 231 7.41 -17.74 -12.01
CA LYS A 231 6.12 -18.20 -11.49
C LYS A 231 4.95 -17.50 -12.13
N CYS A 232 4.98 -16.17 -12.14
CA CYS A 232 3.91 -15.36 -12.74
C CYS A 232 4.44 -14.01 -13.22
N ALA A 233 3.69 -13.38 -14.11
CA ALA A 233 3.87 -12.00 -14.52
C ALA A 233 2.50 -11.31 -14.56
N LEU A 234 2.50 -9.98 -14.40
CA LEU A 234 1.29 -9.19 -14.44
C LEU A 234 1.04 -8.63 -15.85
N TYR A 235 -0.23 -8.49 -16.20
CA TYR A 235 -0.65 -7.71 -17.37
C TYR A 235 -1.63 -6.63 -16.95
N LEU A 236 -1.65 -5.53 -17.71
CA LEU A 236 -2.63 -4.46 -17.54
C LEU A 236 -3.67 -4.47 -18.63
N THR A 237 -4.81 -3.91 -18.30
CA THR A 237 -5.95 -3.74 -19.22
C THR A 237 -6.25 -2.25 -19.36
N PHE A 238 -6.29 -1.74 -20.59
CA PHE A 238 -6.62 -0.36 -20.89
C PHE A 238 -7.79 -0.27 -21.87
N ASP A 239 -8.81 0.51 -21.55
CA ASP A 239 -9.78 0.94 -22.53
C ASP A 239 -9.14 2.01 -23.44
N VAL A 240 -9.00 1.68 -24.71
CA VAL A 240 -8.34 2.53 -25.71
C VAL A 240 -9.30 2.91 -26.85
N THR A 241 -10.59 2.83 -26.58
CA THR A 241 -11.65 3.10 -27.58
C THR A 241 -11.46 4.44 -28.25
N ASN A 242 -11.20 5.49 -27.47
CA ASN A 242 -11.04 6.86 -27.95
C ASN A 242 -9.71 7.12 -28.69
N GLN A 243 -8.77 6.20 -28.65
CA GLN A 243 -7.47 6.31 -29.30
C GLN A 243 -7.45 5.68 -30.69
N ILE A 244 -8.45 4.82 -31.01
CA ILE A 244 -8.56 4.17 -32.30
C ILE A 244 -9.31 5.09 -33.27
N GLN A 245 -8.69 5.37 -34.39
CA GLN A 245 -9.27 6.21 -35.46
C GLN A 245 -9.68 5.35 -36.66
N ASN A 246 -10.62 5.84 -37.45
CA ASN A 246 -10.92 5.20 -38.72
C ASN A 246 -9.74 5.37 -39.69
N GLY A 247 -9.38 4.32 -40.42
CA GLY A 247 -8.20 4.26 -41.28
C GLY A 247 -7.00 3.66 -40.53
N ASP A 248 -5.81 4.13 -40.85
CA ASP A 248 -4.56 3.57 -40.32
C ASP A 248 -4.30 4.00 -38.91
N ASN A 249 -3.90 3.02 -38.11
CA ASN A 249 -3.52 3.16 -36.72
C ASN A 249 -2.15 2.51 -36.47
N THR A 250 -1.45 2.97 -35.44
CA THR A 250 -0.17 2.38 -35.00
C THR A 250 -0.18 2.17 -33.50
N VAL A 251 0.19 0.96 -33.08
CA VAL A 251 0.61 0.67 -31.70
C VAL A 251 2.12 0.78 -31.64
N GLY A 252 2.64 1.49 -30.68
CA GLY A 252 4.03 1.58 -30.30
C GLY A 252 4.24 1.15 -28.85
N VAL A 253 5.30 0.38 -28.55
CA VAL A 253 5.65 -0.02 -27.18
C VAL A 253 7.14 0.11 -26.99
N MET A 254 7.57 0.75 -25.90
CA MET A 254 8.96 0.81 -25.45
C MET A 254 9.12 -0.03 -24.18
N LEU A 255 10.22 -0.77 -24.06
CA LEU A 255 10.50 -1.57 -22.86
C LEU A 255 11.80 -1.11 -22.17
N GLY A 256 11.75 -1.16 -20.81
CA GLY A 256 12.90 -1.11 -19.93
C GLY A 256 13.16 -2.47 -19.27
N ASN A 257 14.25 -2.58 -18.54
CA ASN A 257 14.69 -3.83 -17.90
C ASN A 257 13.86 -4.21 -16.67
N GLY A 258 13.48 -3.24 -15.84
CA GLY A 258 12.83 -3.50 -14.55
C GLY A 258 13.60 -4.47 -13.66
N PHE A 259 12.86 -5.29 -12.91
CA PHE A 259 13.43 -6.41 -12.12
C PHE A 259 13.61 -7.69 -12.94
N PHE A 260 13.12 -7.74 -14.18
CA PHE A 260 13.30 -8.89 -15.05
C PHE A 260 14.76 -9.05 -15.49
N ASN A 261 15.45 -7.93 -15.64
CA ASN A 261 16.85 -7.92 -16.05
C ASN A 261 17.61 -6.79 -15.34
N ILE A 262 18.52 -7.14 -14.45
CA ILE A 262 19.34 -6.22 -13.67
C ILE A 262 20.78 -6.39 -14.17
N PRO A 263 21.27 -5.49 -15.07
CA PRO A 263 22.60 -5.62 -15.67
C PRO A 263 23.72 -5.38 -14.65
N SER A 264 24.82 -6.10 -14.81
CA SER A 264 26.01 -6.04 -13.95
C SER A 264 26.89 -4.82 -14.26
N GLU A 265 26.30 -3.63 -14.34
CA GLU A 265 26.97 -2.35 -14.54
C GLU A 265 26.49 -1.33 -13.51
N ARG A 266 27.38 -0.46 -13.06
CA ARG A 266 27.18 0.55 -12.03
C ARG A 266 26.97 -0.04 -10.65
N TYR A 267 25.85 -0.67 -10.37
CA TYR A 267 25.47 -1.16 -9.06
C TYR A 267 25.47 -2.69 -9.01
N PHE A 268 26.18 -3.29 -8.05
CA PHE A 268 26.43 -4.72 -7.98
C PHE A 268 25.83 -5.44 -6.77
N LYS A 269 25.09 -4.74 -5.90
CA LYS A 269 24.51 -5.35 -4.68
C LYS A 269 23.45 -6.40 -5.04
N VAL A 270 22.65 -6.14 -6.07
CA VAL A 270 21.64 -7.07 -6.59
C VAL A 270 21.87 -7.32 -8.06
N LEU A 271 22.01 -8.57 -8.44
CA LEU A 271 22.18 -9.02 -9.82
C LEU A 271 21.17 -10.11 -10.14
N ALA A 272 20.41 -9.94 -11.21
CA ALA A 272 19.46 -10.94 -11.71
C ALA A 272 19.24 -10.75 -13.21
N SER A 273 19.07 -11.82 -13.96
CA SER A 273 18.71 -11.74 -15.38
C SER A 273 17.91 -12.97 -15.81
N TYR A 274 16.66 -12.76 -16.17
CA TYR A 274 15.82 -13.79 -16.80
C TYR A 274 15.97 -13.78 -18.34
N GLY A 275 16.64 -12.78 -18.90
CA GLY A 275 16.91 -12.66 -20.33
C GLY A 275 16.56 -11.28 -20.91
N ALA A 276 16.44 -11.21 -22.24
CA ALA A 276 16.10 -10.00 -22.96
C ALA A 276 14.66 -9.53 -22.63
N PRO A 277 14.42 -8.21 -22.51
CA PRO A 277 13.07 -7.68 -22.30
C PRO A 277 12.07 -8.13 -23.39
N ARG A 278 10.84 -8.46 -23.00
CA ARG A 278 9.80 -9.09 -23.84
C ARG A 278 8.48 -8.40 -23.72
N LEU A 279 7.72 -8.47 -24.80
CA LEU A 279 6.37 -7.94 -24.90
C LEU A 279 5.37 -9.04 -25.26
N LYS A 280 4.24 -9.08 -24.57
CA LYS A 280 3.03 -9.81 -25.00
C LYS A 280 1.84 -8.87 -24.92
N MET A 281 1.09 -8.76 -26.04
CA MET A 281 -0.03 -7.85 -26.13
C MET A 281 -1.14 -8.40 -27.01
N LYS A 282 -2.38 -8.11 -26.62
CA LYS A 282 -3.60 -8.26 -27.43
C LYS A 282 -4.36 -6.94 -27.40
N LEU A 283 -4.70 -6.42 -28.58
CA LEU A 283 -5.67 -5.35 -28.76
C LEU A 283 -6.94 -5.94 -29.37
N ALA A 284 -8.03 -5.95 -28.63
CA ALA A 284 -9.35 -6.42 -29.06
C ALA A 284 -10.22 -5.22 -29.44
N ILE A 285 -10.72 -5.20 -30.68
CA ILE A 285 -11.56 -4.12 -31.21
C ILE A 285 -12.92 -4.71 -31.58
N GLU A 286 -13.96 -4.23 -30.93
CA GLU A 286 -15.36 -4.53 -31.22
C GLU A 286 -15.95 -3.39 -32.05
N TYR A 287 -16.59 -3.74 -33.17
CA TYR A 287 -17.27 -2.81 -34.03
C TYR A 287 -18.76 -2.73 -33.70
N THR A 288 -19.41 -1.62 -34.15
CA THR A 288 -20.85 -1.42 -33.95
C THR A 288 -21.74 -2.44 -34.62
N ASP A 289 -21.23 -3.16 -35.64
CA ASP A 289 -21.91 -4.28 -36.29
C ASP A 289 -21.74 -5.63 -35.59
N GLY A 290 -21.06 -5.63 -34.41
CA GLY A 290 -20.78 -6.82 -33.59
C GLY A 290 -19.59 -7.64 -34.07
N SER A 291 -18.92 -7.26 -35.16
CA SER A 291 -17.70 -7.96 -35.60
C SER A 291 -16.49 -7.60 -34.73
N MET A 292 -15.50 -8.50 -34.67
CA MET A 292 -14.30 -8.35 -33.84
C MET A 292 -13.05 -8.34 -34.73
N GLN A 293 -12.09 -7.47 -34.37
CA GLN A 293 -10.73 -7.51 -34.89
C GLN A 293 -9.75 -7.65 -33.70
N ASN A 294 -8.79 -8.57 -33.81
CA ASN A 294 -7.74 -8.73 -32.79
C ASN A 294 -6.39 -8.45 -33.43
N LEU A 295 -5.63 -7.57 -32.81
CA LEU A 295 -4.20 -7.38 -33.08
C LEU A 295 -3.43 -8.03 -31.93
N VAL A 296 -2.52 -8.96 -32.24
CA VAL A 296 -1.74 -9.69 -31.25
C VAL A 296 -0.24 -9.60 -31.57
N THR A 297 0.60 -9.74 -30.54
CA THR A 297 2.04 -9.80 -30.72
C THR A 297 2.46 -11.07 -31.42
N GLY A 298 3.37 -10.91 -32.40
CA GLY A 298 3.92 -11.98 -33.25
C GLY A 298 5.13 -11.50 -34.05
N THR A 299 5.69 -12.37 -34.89
CA THR A 299 6.88 -12.07 -35.72
C THR A 299 6.66 -11.07 -36.86
N ASP A 300 5.42 -10.64 -37.04
CA ASP A 300 5.02 -9.61 -38.00
C ASP A 300 5.06 -8.18 -37.38
N TRP A 301 5.43 -8.06 -36.10
CA TRP A 301 5.78 -6.79 -35.50
C TRP A 301 7.17 -6.34 -35.88
N LYS A 302 7.41 -5.04 -35.92
CA LYS A 302 8.71 -4.42 -36.14
C LYS A 302 9.35 -4.04 -34.80
N ALA A 303 10.66 -4.19 -34.73
CA ALA A 303 11.48 -3.92 -33.53
C ALA A 303 12.77 -3.16 -33.89
N SER A 304 13.15 -2.23 -33.02
CA SER A 304 14.40 -1.45 -33.10
C SER A 304 14.90 -1.14 -31.70
N ALA A 305 16.19 -0.82 -31.57
CA ALA A 305 16.71 -0.26 -30.33
C ALA A 305 16.10 1.11 -30.05
N SER A 306 15.79 1.37 -28.79
CA SER A 306 15.23 2.63 -28.31
C SER A 306 16.30 3.68 -28.04
N PRO A 307 15.94 4.95 -27.79
CA PRO A 307 16.85 5.98 -27.30
C PRO A 307 17.41 5.72 -25.89
N VAL A 308 16.76 4.84 -25.11
CA VAL A 308 17.26 4.41 -23.81
C VAL A 308 18.44 3.48 -24.04
N THR A 309 19.63 3.94 -23.71
CA THR A 309 20.88 3.20 -23.98
C THR A 309 21.35 2.34 -22.81
N TYR A 310 20.85 2.65 -21.62
CA TYR A 310 21.03 1.89 -20.39
C TYR A 310 19.77 2.02 -19.52
N SER A 311 19.36 0.94 -18.91
CA SER A 311 18.30 0.93 -17.90
C SER A 311 18.62 -0.11 -16.83
N SER A 312 18.58 0.30 -15.59
CA SER A 312 18.68 -0.56 -14.43
C SER A 312 17.87 0.02 -13.28
N ILE A 313 17.07 -0.79 -12.65
CA ILE A 313 16.32 -0.38 -11.47
C ILE A 313 17.26 0.06 -10.32
N TYR A 314 18.49 -0.43 -10.29
CA TYR A 314 19.52 -0.12 -9.29
C TYR A 314 20.64 0.80 -9.78
N GLY A 315 20.83 0.98 -11.09
CA GLY A 315 21.94 1.75 -11.67
C GLY A 315 21.51 3.05 -12.35
N GLY A 316 20.21 3.26 -12.53
CA GLY A 316 19.67 4.44 -13.21
C GLY A 316 19.36 4.18 -14.69
N GLU A 317 19.26 5.26 -15.45
CA GLU A 317 18.88 5.23 -16.87
C GLU A 317 19.71 6.23 -17.67
N ASP A 318 20.16 5.84 -18.87
CA ASP A 318 20.76 6.73 -19.85
C ASP A 318 19.87 6.84 -21.08
N TYR A 319 19.65 8.07 -21.52
CA TYR A 319 18.88 8.40 -22.70
C TYR A 319 19.68 9.28 -23.67
N ASP A 320 19.73 8.89 -24.92
CA ASP A 320 20.37 9.65 -25.99
C ASP A 320 19.30 10.17 -26.96
N ALA A 321 18.97 11.46 -26.85
CA ALA A 321 17.97 12.10 -27.71
C ALA A 321 18.34 12.08 -29.21
N ASN A 322 19.63 11.93 -29.56
CA ASN A 322 20.07 11.81 -30.96
C ASN A 322 19.65 10.48 -31.62
N ARG A 323 19.23 9.48 -30.80
CA ARG A 323 18.71 8.19 -31.29
C ARG A 323 17.20 8.18 -31.47
N GLU A 324 16.51 9.27 -31.12
CA GLU A 324 15.07 9.35 -31.32
C GLU A 324 14.69 9.26 -32.78
N GLN A 325 13.75 8.39 -33.09
CA GLN A 325 13.16 8.23 -34.42
C GLN A 325 11.79 8.93 -34.44
N SER A 326 11.80 10.22 -34.74
CA SER A 326 10.58 11.06 -34.70
C SER A 326 9.44 10.43 -35.48
N GLY A 327 8.26 10.33 -34.86
CA GLY A 327 7.05 9.76 -35.48
C GLY A 327 6.99 8.24 -35.53
N TRP A 328 7.90 7.51 -34.87
CA TRP A 328 7.89 6.04 -34.90
C TRP A 328 6.57 5.42 -34.35
N MET A 329 5.84 6.14 -33.53
CA MET A 329 4.55 5.75 -32.98
C MET A 329 3.36 6.16 -33.84
N MET A 330 3.60 6.79 -35.01
CA MET A 330 2.56 7.32 -35.89
C MET A 330 2.35 6.42 -37.12
N PRO A 331 1.14 6.39 -37.70
CA PRO A 331 0.93 5.86 -39.04
C PRO A 331 1.84 6.57 -40.04
N GLY A 332 2.25 5.83 -41.11
CA GLY A 332 3.09 6.36 -42.19
C GLY A 332 4.57 6.48 -41.89
N PHE A 333 5.05 6.17 -40.68
CA PHE A 333 6.49 6.09 -40.38
C PHE A 333 7.19 5.03 -41.23
N ASN A 334 8.36 5.34 -41.77
CA ASN A 334 9.16 4.42 -42.57
C ASN A 334 9.97 3.48 -41.69
N ASP A 335 9.46 2.28 -41.44
CA ASP A 335 10.11 1.25 -40.61
C ASP A 335 10.84 0.17 -41.41
N LYS A 336 11.24 0.44 -42.66
CA LYS A 336 11.92 -0.53 -43.52
C LYS A 336 13.21 -1.06 -42.95
N ASN A 337 13.92 -0.22 -42.17
CA ASN A 337 15.18 -0.57 -41.53
C ASN A 337 14.99 -1.26 -40.15
N TRP A 338 13.78 -1.42 -39.69
CA TRP A 338 13.49 -2.13 -38.45
C TRP A 338 13.48 -3.63 -38.67
N SER A 339 14.01 -4.35 -37.70
CA SER A 339 13.99 -5.82 -37.70
C SER A 339 12.56 -6.33 -37.47
N LYS A 340 12.31 -7.57 -37.87
CA LYS A 340 11.14 -8.30 -37.37
C LYS A 340 11.41 -8.69 -35.93
N ALA A 341 10.37 -8.59 -35.11
CA ALA A 341 10.41 -9.09 -33.73
C ALA A 341 10.66 -10.60 -33.70
N LEU A 342 11.40 -11.04 -32.70
CA LEU A 342 11.71 -12.46 -32.49
C LEU A 342 10.64 -13.09 -31.60
N ASP A 343 10.16 -14.26 -31.97
CA ASP A 343 9.30 -15.10 -31.13
C ASP A 343 10.16 -15.76 -30.04
N THR A 344 9.66 -15.75 -28.80
CA THR A 344 10.33 -16.34 -27.65
C THR A 344 9.40 -17.33 -26.93
N ASN A 345 9.96 -18.44 -26.45
CA ASN A 345 9.21 -19.50 -25.77
C ASN A 345 9.14 -19.28 -24.24
N TRP A 346 8.95 -18.04 -23.79
CA TRP A 346 8.83 -17.79 -22.38
C TRP A 346 7.50 -18.34 -21.84
N GLN A 347 7.59 -19.09 -20.72
CA GLN A 347 6.42 -19.67 -20.07
C GLN A 347 6.30 -19.07 -18.68
N THR A 348 5.22 -18.37 -18.45
CA THR A 348 4.85 -17.83 -17.15
C THR A 348 3.33 -17.67 -17.09
N LYS A 349 2.75 -17.84 -15.91
CA LYS A 349 1.32 -17.55 -15.69
C LYS A 349 1.10 -16.04 -15.75
N LEU A 350 0.21 -15.59 -16.64
CA LEU A 350 -0.20 -14.18 -16.68
C LEU A 350 -1.42 -13.98 -15.77
N LEU A 351 -1.28 -13.00 -14.86
CA LEU A 351 -2.33 -12.56 -13.94
C LEU A 351 -2.68 -11.10 -14.24
N SER A 352 -3.96 -10.75 -14.14
CA SER A 352 -4.36 -9.34 -14.25
C SER A 352 -3.86 -8.56 -13.03
N GLN A 353 -3.21 -7.42 -13.25
CA GLN A 353 -2.80 -6.55 -12.17
C GLN A 353 -4.03 -5.97 -11.47
N GLN A 354 -4.27 -6.38 -10.23
CA GLN A 354 -5.35 -5.87 -9.40
C GLN A 354 -4.84 -4.81 -8.42
N SER A 355 -3.53 -4.81 -8.09
CA SER A 355 -2.92 -3.75 -7.28
C SER A 355 -2.94 -2.41 -8.03
N THR A 356 -3.07 -1.33 -7.29
CA THR A 356 -2.98 0.02 -7.87
C THR A 356 -1.63 0.22 -8.55
N PRO A 357 -1.56 0.82 -9.75
CA PRO A 357 -0.30 1.09 -10.43
C PRO A 357 0.49 2.22 -9.73
N LEU A 358 1.77 2.33 -10.06
CA LEU A 358 2.56 3.50 -9.70
C LEU A 358 2.17 4.69 -10.56
N HIS A 359 2.15 5.87 -9.92
CA HIS A 359 1.92 7.15 -10.61
C HIS A 359 2.93 8.19 -10.13
N VAL A 360 3.13 9.22 -10.92
CA VAL A 360 3.70 10.48 -10.43
C VAL A 360 2.63 11.17 -9.59
N ARG A 361 2.86 11.27 -8.29
CA ARG A 361 1.90 11.83 -7.32
C ARG A 361 2.13 13.32 -7.11
N ASP A 362 3.37 13.70 -6.80
CA ASP A 362 3.73 15.06 -6.44
C ASP A 362 4.88 15.57 -7.31
N SER A 363 4.92 16.88 -7.52
CA SER A 363 6.02 17.59 -8.17
C SER A 363 6.69 18.51 -7.16
N ILE A 364 7.99 18.33 -6.95
CA ILE A 364 8.77 18.98 -5.90
C ILE A 364 9.82 19.87 -6.55
N SER A 365 9.71 21.18 -6.35
CA SER A 365 10.67 22.17 -6.82
C SER A 365 11.84 22.32 -5.84
N PRO A 366 13.06 22.59 -6.31
CA PRO A 366 14.19 22.86 -5.44
C PRO A 366 13.94 24.09 -4.53
N VAL A 367 14.23 23.94 -3.24
CA VAL A 367 14.20 25.04 -2.27
C VAL A 367 15.49 25.83 -2.28
N ARG A 368 16.57 25.24 -2.80
CA ARG A 368 17.90 25.87 -2.88
C ARG A 368 18.74 25.27 -4.02
N ILE A 369 19.52 26.12 -4.70
CA ILE A 369 20.51 25.72 -5.72
C ILE A 369 21.83 26.37 -5.35
N PHE A 370 22.89 25.55 -5.26
CA PHE A 370 24.23 26.05 -4.86
C PHE A 370 25.35 25.23 -5.52
N LYS A 371 26.59 25.71 -5.45
CA LYS A 371 27.78 24.93 -5.85
C LYS A 371 28.39 24.25 -4.62
N ASN A 372 28.76 22.95 -4.77
CA ASN A 372 29.58 22.26 -3.78
C ASN A 372 31.06 22.61 -3.94
N GLN A 373 31.92 22.10 -3.05
CA GLN A 373 33.37 22.37 -3.08
C GLN A 373 34.09 21.81 -4.32
N LYS A 374 33.49 20.84 -5.02
CA LYS A 374 33.99 20.30 -6.30
C LYS A 374 33.51 21.11 -7.53
N GLY A 375 32.74 22.16 -7.32
CA GLY A 375 32.20 23.00 -8.38
C GLY A 375 30.96 22.48 -9.08
N GLN A 376 30.37 21.36 -8.62
CA GLN A 376 29.11 20.81 -9.15
C GLN A 376 27.90 21.62 -8.64
N TRP A 377 26.90 21.78 -9.48
CA TRP A 377 25.64 22.36 -9.08
C TRP A 377 24.78 21.34 -8.32
N VAL A 378 24.35 21.71 -7.12
CA VAL A 378 23.49 20.88 -6.26
C VAL A 378 22.13 21.56 -6.09
N TYR A 379 21.08 20.79 -6.30
CA TYR A 379 19.68 21.16 -6.07
C TYR A 379 19.21 20.46 -4.81
N ASP A 380 18.80 21.21 -3.77
CA ASP A 380 18.16 20.68 -2.56
C ASP A 380 16.65 20.77 -2.76
N LEU A 381 15.97 19.65 -2.79
CA LEU A 381 14.51 19.55 -2.96
C LEU A 381 13.74 19.74 -1.65
N GLY A 382 14.44 19.81 -0.51
CA GLY A 382 13.84 20.04 0.80
C GLY A 382 13.21 18.80 1.43
N GLN A 383 12.83 17.80 0.64
CA GLN A 383 12.17 16.56 1.07
C GLN A 383 12.90 15.34 0.51
N ASN A 384 13.09 14.29 1.34
CA ASN A 384 13.55 12.98 0.90
C ASN A 384 12.32 12.16 0.45
N PHE A 385 12.32 11.67 -0.79
CA PHE A 385 11.20 10.95 -1.39
C PHE A 385 11.67 9.95 -2.45
N SER A 386 10.82 8.99 -2.80
CA SER A 386 11.01 8.09 -3.94
C SER A 386 10.58 8.75 -5.24
N GLY A 387 11.36 8.62 -6.31
CA GLY A 387 10.93 9.17 -7.58
C GLY A 387 12.03 9.34 -8.62
N ILE A 388 11.81 10.28 -9.53
CA ILE A 388 12.70 10.63 -10.64
C ILE A 388 12.88 12.13 -10.73
N VAL A 389 13.82 12.56 -11.59
CA VAL A 389 14.07 13.97 -11.88
C VAL A 389 13.59 14.28 -13.29
N ARG A 390 12.76 15.31 -13.45
CA ARG A 390 12.47 15.93 -14.75
C ARG A 390 13.32 17.15 -14.95
N ILE A 391 13.94 17.27 -16.12
CA ILE A 391 14.70 18.46 -16.52
C ILE A 391 14.11 19.09 -17.78
N SER A 392 14.17 20.42 -17.83
CA SER A 392 14.00 21.23 -19.03
C SER A 392 15.36 21.82 -19.38
N VAL A 393 15.90 21.44 -20.52
CA VAL A 393 17.28 21.80 -20.89
C VAL A 393 17.34 22.41 -22.27
N LYS A 394 18.23 23.40 -22.43
CA LYS A 394 18.60 23.97 -23.73
C LYS A 394 20.08 23.73 -24.00
N ALA A 395 20.38 23.14 -25.14
CA ALA A 395 21.75 22.76 -25.47
C ALA A 395 22.12 23.13 -26.92
N SER A 396 23.33 23.62 -27.09
CA SER A 396 23.99 23.84 -28.41
C SER A 396 25.09 22.80 -28.67
N LYS A 397 25.35 21.90 -27.71
CA LYS A 397 26.30 20.79 -27.79
C LYS A 397 25.64 19.52 -27.26
N ALA A 398 25.94 18.39 -27.88
CA ALA A 398 25.50 17.05 -27.41
C ALA A 398 26.35 16.59 -26.20
N GLN A 399 26.41 17.45 -25.17
CA GLN A 399 27.13 17.16 -23.94
C GLN A 399 26.31 16.22 -23.05
N TYR A 400 26.89 15.11 -22.65
CA TYR A 400 26.27 14.18 -21.71
C TYR A 400 26.09 14.83 -20.34
N ILE A 401 24.88 14.85 -19.84
CA ILE A 401 24.48 15.39 -18.53
C ILE A 401 24.28 14.22 -17.57
N LYS A 402 25.00 14.24 -16.43
CA LYS A 402 24.79 13.30 -15.34
C LYS A 402 24.06 13.98 -14.19
N ILE A 403 23.05 13.33 -13.70
CA ILE A 403 22.20 13.78 -12.60
C ILE A 403 22.33 12.74 -11.47
N TRP A 404 22.99 13.13 -10.37
CA TRP A 404 23.32 12.29 -9.23
C TRP A 404 22.36 12.53 -8.07
N PRO A 405 21.35 11.67 -7.86
CA PRO A 405 20.46 11.79 -6.71
C PRO A 405 21.13 11.19 -5.46
N ALA A 406 20.83 11.78 -4.29
CA ALA A 406 21.24 11.23 -2.99
C ALA A 406 20.31 11.71 -1.87
N GLU A 407 20.22 10.95 -0.80
CA GLU A 407 19.48 11.32 0.41
C GLU A 407 20.20 12.37 1.23
N LEU A 408 21.53 12.31 1.26
CA LEU A 408 22.40 13.11 2.12
C LEU A 408 23.53 13.75 1.33
N LEU A 409 24.22 14.68 1.98
CA LEU A 409 25.43 15.33 1.52
C LEU A 409 26.60 15.06 2.47
N PHE A 410 27.81 14.97 1.93
CA PHE A 410 29.02 15.07 2.71
C PHE A 410 29.23 16.49 3.24
N ALA A 411 30.17 16.67 4.15
CA ALA A 411 30.54 17.97 4.71
C ALA A 411 31.01 18.99 3.67
N ASP A 412 31.58 18.53 2.54
CA ASP A 412 31.96 19.35 1.38
C ASP A 412 30.78 19.64 0.44
N SER A 413 29.57 19.28 0.85
CA SER A 413 28.33 19.41 0.08
C SER A 413 28.27 18.57 -1.20
N THR A 414 29.16 17.59 -1.39
CA THR A 414 28.98 16.59 -2.44
C THR A 414 27.92 15.57 -2.04
N VAL A 415 27.24 14.97 -3.03
CA VAL A 415 26.20 13.96 -2.76
C VAL A 415 26.79 12.69 -2.13
N ASP A 416 26.14 12.19 -1.08
CA ASP A 416 26.54 10.98 -0.39
C ASP A 416 25.58 9.82 -0.78
N GLN A 417 26.07 8.91 -1.60
CA GLN A 417 25.34 7.71 -2.01
C GLN A 417 25.71 6.44 -1.22
N ARG A 418 26.54 6.52 -0.16
CA ARG A 418 27.01 5.33 0.57
C ARG A 418 25.87 4.56 1.22
N GLY A 419 24.92 5.26 1.83
CA GLY A 419 23.76 4.65 2.48
C GLY A 419 22.64 4.28 1.51
N SER A 420 22.58 4.96 0.37
CA SER A 420 21.47 4.84 -0.58
C SER A 420 21.78 4.03 -1.84
N GLY A 421 22.98 3.47 -1.96
CA GLY A 421 23.40 2.66 -3.10
C GLY A 421 24.16 3.45 -4.16
N SER A 422 25.35 2.98 -4.48
CA SER A 422 26.34 3.67 -5.32
C SER A 422 27.04 2.69 -6.26
N PRO A 423 27.37 3.13 -7.51
CA PRO A 423 26.99 4.41 -8.12
C PRO A 423 25.59 4.35 -8.78
N TYR A 424 24.85 5.46 -8.70
CA TYR A 424 23.56 5.63 -9.35
C TYR A 424 23.45 7.04 -9.97
N TRP A 425 22.99 7.14 -11.21
CA TRP A 425 22.68 8.43 -11.84
C TRP A 425 21.67 8.29 -12.96
N PHE A 426 21.03 9.41 -13.31
CA PHE A 426 20.28 9.56 -14.55
C PHE A 426 21.14 10.30 -15.57
N GLY A 427 21.22 9.77 -16.80
CA GLY A 427 22.04 10.30 -17.86
C GLY A 427 21.23 10.77 -19.06
N TYR A 428 21.50 12.00 -19.54
CA TYR A 428 20.81 12.55 -20.68
C TYR A 428 21.79 13.18 -21.69
N THR A 429 21.67 12.79 -22.95
CA THR A 429 22.39 13.43 -24.06
C THR A 429 21.41 14.20 -24.92
N PRO A 430 21.43 15.57 -24.92
CA PRO A 430 20.52 16.38 -25.71
C PRO A 430 20.82 16.35 -27.21
N LYS A 431 19.85 16.70 -28.04
CA LYS A 431 20.00 16.82 -29.52
C LYS A 431 20.94 17.94 -29.94
N ALA A 432 21.17 18.91 -29.10
CA ALA A 432 22.05 20.06 -29.35
C ALA A 432 21.62 20.97 -30.52
N ASP A 433 20.34 21.04 -30.80
CA ASP A 433 19.77 21.89 -31.88
C ASP A 433 19.33 23.29 -31.38
N GLY A 434 19.66 23.63 -30.12
CA GLY A 434 19.37 24.91 -29.49
C GLY A 434 17.91 25.09 -29.04
N ARG A 435 17.06 24.13 -29.30
CA ARG A 435 15.67 24.11 -28.79
C ARG A 435 15.65 23.65 -27.34
N GLN A 436 14.57 23.98 -26.65
CA GLN A 436 14.32 23.48 -25.31
C GLN A 436 13.79 22.04 -25.38
N GLU A 437 14.41 21.15 -24.64
CA GLU A 437 14.07 19.74 -24.54
C GLU A 437 13.61 19.44 -23.11
N ASN A 438 12.58 18.60 -22.98
CA ASN A 438 12.12 18.10 -21.69
C ASN A 438 12.37 16.61 -21.62
N TRP A 439 12.98 16.17 -20.53
CA TRP A 439 13.26 14.77 -20.33
C TRP A 439 13.10 14.34 -18.88
N GLN A 440 12.72 13.09 -18.68
CA GLN A 440 12.70 12.38 -17.41
C GLN A 440 12.97 10.89 -17.64
N PRO A 441 13.57 10.17 -16.68
CA PRO A 441 13.71 8.71 -16.75
C PRO A 441 12.36 8.02 -16.85
N GLN A 442 12.33 6.87 -17.54
CA GLN A 442 11.10 6.12 -17.82
C GLN A 442 11.03 4.78 -17.07
N PHE A 443 12.19 4.13 -16.82
CA PHE A 443 12.25 2.73 -16.38
C PHE A 443 13.10 2.55 -15.13
N THR A 444 13.16 3.53 -14.26
CA THR A 444 13.87 3.48 -12.98
C THR A 444 13.32 4.53 -12.02
N TYR A 445 13.63 4.40 -10.73
CA TYR A 445 13.37 5.40 -9.70
C TYR A 445 14.42 5.32 -8.60
N TYR A 446 14.50 6.31 -7.72
CA TYR A 446 15.44 6.34 -6.62
C TYR A 446 14.89 7.13 -5.42
N GLY A 447 15.43 6.88 -4.22
CA GLY A 447 15.15 7.67 -3.02
C GLY A 447 16.17 8.79 -2.87
N PHE A 448 15.73 10.06 -2.81
CA PHE A 448 16.64 11.19 -2.74
C PHE A 448 15.99 12.47 -2.23
N ARG A 449 16.84 13.37 -1.72
CA ARG A 449 16.53 14.77 -1.43
C ARG A 449 17.40 15.71 -2.24
N TYR A 450 18.64 15.35 -2.47
CA TYR A 450 19.64 16.18 -3.16
C TYR A 450 19.94 15.63 -4.55
N VAL A 451 20.23 16.55 -5.47
CA VAL A 451 20.58 16.22 -6.84
C VAL A 451 21.79 17.02 -7.24
N ALA A 452 22.94 16.37 -7.51
CA ALA A 452 24.10 17.03 -8.11
C ALA A 452 24.08 16.83 -9.63
N VAL A 453 24.48 17.87 -10.37
CA VAL A 453 24.49 17.89 -11.83
C VAL A 453 25.90 18.11 -12.35
N GLU A 454 26.31 17.24 -13.30
CA GLU A 454 27.52 17.34 -14.09
C GLU A 454 27.18 17.52 -15.57
N GLY A 455 28.00 18.28 -16.31
CA GLY A 455 27.82 18.50 -17.74
C GLY A 455 26.73 19.50 -18.12
N ALA A 456 26.16 20.23 -17.14
CA ALA A 456 25.20 21.30 -17.38
C ALA A 456 25.27 22.36 -16.27
N VAL A 457 24.70 23.52 -16.52
CA VAL A 457 24.60 24.63 -15.57
C VAL A 457 23.14 25.06 -15.41
N PRO A 458 22.71 25.59 -14.25
CA PRO A 458 21.40 26.22 -14.12
C PRO A 458 21.33 27.48 -15.01
N ALA A 459 20.19 27.70 -15.66
CA ALA A 459 19.96 28.87 -16.50
C ALA A 459 20.21 30.16 -15.73
N GLY A 460 20.83 31.16 -16.40
CA GLY A 460 21.20 32.45 -15.82
C GLY A 460 22.43 32.43 -14.91
N LYS A 461 23.14 31.29 -14.81
CA LYS A 461 24.44 31.21 -14.13
C LYS A 461 25.58 31.34 -15.13
N SER A 462 26.78 31.71 -14.63
CA SER A 462 27.99 31.82 -15.47
C SER A 462 28.25 30.48 -16.20
N ASN A 463 28.41 30.58 -17.53
CA ASN A 463 28.53 29.39 -18.44
C ASN A 463 29.65 29.66 -19.47
N ALA A 464 30.88 29.82 -19.00
CA ALA A 464 32.04 30.10 -19.88
C ALA A 464 32.39 28.92 -20.83
N GLU A 465 32.02 27.71 -20.47
CA GLU A 465 32.28 26.50 -21.26
C GLU A 465 31.18 26.21 -22.31
N GLY A 466 30.09 26.97 -22.31
CA GLY A 466 28.94 26.77 -23.19
C GLY A 466 28.26 25.41 -22.99
N LEU A 467 28.12 24.98 -21.73
CA LEU A 467 27.44 23.76 -21.35
C LEU A 467 25.93 23.89 -21.58
N PRO A 468 25.19 22.77 -21.67
CA PRO A 468 23.74 22.78 -21.60
C PRO A 468 23.21 23.58 -20.40
N GLU A 469 22.13 24.34 -20.60
CA GLU A 469 21.51 25.13 -19.55
C GLU A 469 20.20 24.48 -19.09
N ILE A 470 20.14 24.13 -17.82
CA ILE A 470 18.92 23.59 -17.20
C ILE A 470 18.03 24.75 -16.80
N ALA A 471 16.96 24.94 -17.56
CA ALA A 471 15.93 25.96 -17.30
C ALA A 471 15.09 25.59 -16.08
N GLU A 472 14.77 24.30 -15.91
CA GLU A 472 14.00 23.76 -14.80
C GLU A 472 14.48 22.37 -14.42
N LEU A 473 14.56 22.10 -13.12
CA LEU A 473 14.75 20.77 -12.55
C LEU A 473 13.66 20.55 -11.49
N THR A 474 12.88 19.49 -11.64
CA THR A 474 11.76 19.15 -10.74
C THR A 474 11.90 17.70 -10.30
N GLY A 475 11.80 17.45 -9.00
CA GLY A 475 11.61 16.11 -8.47
C GLY A 475 10.17 15.64 -8.68
N LEU A 476 9.99 14.43 -9.16
CA LEU A 476 8.67 13.81 -9.37
C LEU A 476 8.55 12.62 -8.43
N HIS A 477 7.74 12.77 -7.36
CA HIS A 477 7.48 11.69 -6.41
C HIS A 477 6.60 10.62 -7.06
N THR A 478 7.01 9.37 -6.95
CA THR A 478 6.31 8.21 -7.53
C THR A 478 5.98 7.19 -6.44
N CYS A 479 4.73 6.74 -6.41
CA CYS A 479 4.28 5.67 -5.52
C CYS A 479 3.07 4.93 -6.11
N ASN A 480 2.70 3.78 -5.55
CA ASN A 480 1.40 3.17 -5.81
C ASN A 480 0.29 4.15 -5.41
N PHE A 481 -0.67 4.34 -6.30
CA PHE A 481 -1.81 5.19 -6.02
C PHE A 481 -2.78 4.43 -5.10
N ALA A 482 -2.78 4.77 -3.82
CA ALA A 482 -3.73 4.28 -2.82
C ALA A 482 -4.60 5.44 -2.34
N ASP A 483 -5.89 5.19 -2.17
CA ASP A 483 -6.82 6.18 -1.63
C ASP A 483 -6.38 6.56 -0.21
N GLU A 484 -6.31 7.85 0.09
CA GLU A 484 -6.13 8.35 1.45
C GLU A 484 -7.43 8.16 2.22
N VAL A 485 -7.41 7.29 3.23
CA VAL A 485 -8.60 6.96 4.03
C VAL A 485 -8.57 7.55 5.43
N GLY A 486 -7.42 8.00 5.90
CA GLY A 486 -7.27 8.56 7.23
C GLY A 486 -6.60 9.93 7.24
N CYS A 487 -7.02 10.76 8.20
CA CYS A 487 -6.41 12.06 8.48
C CYS A 487 -6.29 12.25 9.98
N PHE A 488 -5.14 12.78 10.41
CA PHE A 488 -4.88 13.11 11.81
C PHE A 488 -4.17 14.46 11.92
N HIS A 489 -4.58 15.24 12.92
CA HIS A 489 -3.90 16.46 13.33
C HIS A 489 -4.15 16.72 14.82
N CYS A 490 -3.16 17.25 15.55
CA CYS A 490 -3.34 17.60 16.96
C CYS A 490 -2.64 18.91 17.33
N SER A 491 -2.90 19.37 18.55
CA SER A 491 -2.30 20.61 19.08
C SER A 491 -0.79 20.52 19.38
N LYS A 492 -0.18 19.32 19.28
CA LYS A 492 1.26 19.12 19.53
C LYS A 492 2.05 19.18 18.22
N PRO A 493 2.83 20.24 17.96
CA PRO A 493 3.56 20.37 16.70
C PRO A 493 4.51 19.21 16.40
N LEU A 494 5.20 18.69 17.42
CA LEU A 494 6.11 17.55 17.25
C LEU A 494 5.36 16.33 16.71
N PHE A 495 4.16 16.02 17.20
CA PHE A 495 3.40 14.85 16.74
C PHE A 495 2.91 15.00 15.30
N ASN A 496 2.54 16.21 14.89
CA ASN A 496 2.23 16.48 13.49
C ASN A 496 3.46 16.32 12.58
N GLN A 497 4.65 16.75 13.05
CA GLN A 497 5.91 16.51 12.32
C GLN A 497 6.27 15.02 12.24
N ILE A 498 6.04 14.25 13.31
CA ILE A 498 6.25 12.79 13.32
C ILE A 498 5.26 12.12 12.35
N TYR A 499 4.01 12.55 12.35
CA TYR A 499 3.00 12.06 11.40
C TYR A 499 3.47 12.24 9.94
N GLU A 500 3.92 13.44 9.58
CA GLU A 500 4.46 13.73 8.24
C GLU A 500 5.73 12.92 7.93
N LEU A 501 6.63 12.76 8.90
CA LEU A 501 7.85 11.96 8.76
C LEU A 501 7.54 10.51 8.39
N ILE A 502 6.54 9.92 9.09
CA ILE A 502 6.06 8.56 8.83
C ILE A 502 5.35 8.47 7.48
N ASP A 503 4.47 9.43 7.18
CA ASP A 503 3.69 9.44 5.93
C ASP A 503 4.60 9.50 4.69
N TRP A 504 5.67 10.29 4.72
CA TRP A 504 6.65 10.33 3.64
C TRP A 504 7.38 9.00 3.45
N ALA A 505 7.71 8.29 4.53
CA ALA A 505 8.32 6.97 4.42
C ALA A 505 7.34 5.93 3.85
N ILE A 506 6.06 5.95 4.28
CA ILE A 506 5.01 5.08 3.75
C ILE A 506 4.85 5.30 2.24
N ARG A 507 4.65 6.54 1.81
CA ARG A 507 4.47 6.88 0.39
C ARG A 507 5.69 6.51 -0.45
N SER A 508 6.89 6.76 0.06
CA SER A 508 8.14 6.47 -0.65
C SER A 508 8.37 4.98 -0.87
N ASN A 509 7.78 4.13 -0.03
CA ASN A 509 8.03 2.70 -0.04
C ASN A 509 6.84 1.85 -0.53
N MET A 510 5.80 2.48 -1.06
CA MET A 510 4.74 1.81 -1.83
C MET A 510 5.12 1.77 -3.32
N ALA A 511 5.86 0.76 -3.76
CA ALA A 511 6.38 0.66 -5.13
C ALA A 511 6.24 -0.76 -5.71
N SER A 512 5.02 -1.15 -6.08
CA SER A 512 4.61 -2.49 -6.52
C SER A 512 4.58 -3.54 -5.39
N VAL A 513 5.39 -3.37 -4.38
CA VAL A 513 5.43 -4.04 -3.08
C VAL A 513 5.59 -2.97 -2.01
N LEU A 514 5.59 -3.36 -0.75
CA LEU A 514 6.09 -2.50 0.33
C LEU A 514 7.61 -2.70 0.37
N THR A 515 8.37 -1.71 -0.14
CA THR A 515 9.83 -1.79 -0.13
C THR A 515 10.39 -1.35 1.23
N ASP A 516 11.51 -1.93 1.61
CA ASP A 516 12.29 -1.46 2.76
C ASP A 516 12.76 -0.02 2.57
N CYS A 517 13.35 0.23 1.40
CA CYS A 517 13.88 1.52 1.01
C CYS A 517 13.76 1.75 -0.50
N PRO A 518 13.65 3.03 -0.98
CA PRO A 518 13.40 3.32 -2.39
C PRO A 518 14.67 3.38 -3.24
N HIS A 519 15.82 2.86 -2.79
CA HIS A 519 17.11 3.04 -3.48
C HIS A 519 17.96 1.77 -3.54
N ARG A 520 18.67 1.39 -2.46
CA ARG A 520 19.72 0.36 -2.51
C ARG A 520 19.19 -1.07 -2.58
N GLU A 521 17.98 -1.34 -2.06
CA GLU A 521 17.38 -2.68 -2.04
C GLU A 521 16.09 -2.75 -2.85
N LYS A 522 15.11 -1.88 -2.59
CA LYS A 522 13.80 -1.87 -3.28
C LYS A 522 13.12 -3.23 -3.23
N LEU A 523 13.34 -3.98 -2.14
CA LEU A 523 12.84 -5.34 -1.95
C LEU A 523 11.64 -5.34 -1.00
N GLY A 524 10.74 -6.28 -1.19
CA GLY A 524 9.59 -6.49 -0.32
C GLY A 524 9.98 -7.31 0.91
N TRP A 525 10.70 -6.71 1.85
CA TRP A 525 10.96 -7.30 3.14
C TRP A 525 9.65 -7.43 3.92
N LEU A 526 9.37 -8.61 4.49
CA LEU A 526 8.01 -8.99 4.91
C LEU A 526 7.62 -8.50 6.31
N GLU A 527 8.58 -8.24 7.21
CA GLU A 527 8.29 -7.72 8.53
C GLU A 527 7.47 -6.43 8.47
N GLN A 528 7.80 -5.54 7.55
CA GLN A 528 7.13 -4.27 7.39
C GLN A 528 5.66 -4.42 7.02
N SER A 529 5.30 -5.47 6.27
CA SER A 529 3.92 -5.67 5.82
C SER A 529 2.99 -5.85 7.01
N HIS A 530 3.35 -6.64 8.02
CA HIS A 530 2.49 -6.88 9.18
C HIS A 530 2.76 -5.95 10.37
N LEU A 531 4.03 -5.61 10.65
CA LEU A 531 4.37 -4.74 11.77
C LEU A 531 3.86 -3.31 11.57
N MET A 532 3.92 -2.81 10.33
CA MET A 532 3.47 -1.49 9.94
C MET A 532 2.01 -1.45 9.49
N GLN A 533 1.34 -2.60 9.38
CA GLN A 533 0.02 -2.71 8.74
C GLN A 533 -1.02 -1.78 9.37
N ASN A 534 -1.11 -1.73 10.70
CA ASN A 534 -2.05 -0.86 11.40
C ASN A 534 -1.81 0.63 11.08
N SER A 535 -0.55 1.06 11.08
CA SER A 535 -0.16 2.43 10.71
C SER A 535 -0.54 2.76 9.28
N MET A 536 -0.19 1.89 8.34
CA MET A 536 -0.43 2.11 6.92
C MET A 536 -1.92 2.09 6.55
N GLN A 537 -2.68 1.12 7.09
CA GLN A 537 -4.13 1.00 6.84
C GLN A 537 -4.94 2.11 7.50
N SER A 538 -4.45 2.70 8.59
CA SER A 538 -5.07 3.89 9.17
C SER A 538 -4.99 5.10 8.22
N ARG A 539 -4.04 5.13 7.32
CA ARG A 539 -3.78 6.25 6.41
C ARG A 539 -4.24 5.99 4.97
N TYR A 540 -4.05 4.76 4.47
CA TYR A 540 -4.28 4.39 3.06
C TYR A 540 -5.14 3.14 2.92
N ASP A 541 -5.96 3.05 1.87
CA ASP A 541 -6.60 1.80 1.45
C ASP A 541 -5.57 0.90 0.75
N LEU A 542 -5.15 -0.13 1.43
CA LEU A 542 -4.12 -1.05 0.96
C LEU A 542 -4.67 -2.44 0.60
N SER A 543 -5.98 -2.63 0.60
CA SER A 543 -6.63 -3.92 0.36
C SER A 543 -6.13 -4.62 -0.89
N ARG A 544 -5.97 -3.87 -1.98
CA ARG A 544 -5.52 -4.39 -3.29
C ARG A 544 -4.00 -4.65 -3.33
N LEU A 545 -3.20 -3.83 -2.65
CA LEU A 545 -1.76 -4.04 -2.56
C LEU A 545 -1.45 -5.30 -1.74
N TYR A 546 -2.14 -5.52 -0.62
CA TYR A 546 -1.98 -6.73 0.18
C TYR A 546 -2.42 -7.99 -0.57
N ALA A 547 -3.44 -7.93 -1.42
CA ALA A 547 -3.82 -9.07 -2.27
C ALA A 547 -2.66 -9.47 -3.21
N LYS A 548 -1.89 -8.50 -3.73
CA LYS A 548 -0.67 -8.78 -4.50
C LYS A 548 0.45 -9.35 -3.62
N ILE A 549 0.72 -8.75 -2.46
CA ILE A 549 1.76 -9.19 -1.53
C ILE A 549 1.52 -10.66 -1.11
N MET A 550 0.27 -11.04 -0.82
CA MET A 550 -0.09 -12.43 -0.54
C MET A 550 0.23 -13.37 -1.70
N ASN A 551 -0.03 -12.96 -2.95
CA ASN A 551 0.34 -13.76 -4.12
C ASN A 551 1.86 -13.85 -4.30
N ASP A 552 2.60 -12.79 -4.00
CA ASP A 552 4.05 -12.77 -4.05
C ASP A 552 4.67 -13.71 -3.00
N MET A 553 4.15 -13.70 -1.76
CA MET A 553 4.58 -14.62 -0.70
C MET A 553 4.30 -16.07 -1.06
N GLN A 554 3.10 -16.37 -1.58
CA GLN A 554 2.77 -17.72 -2.05
C GLN A 554 3.69 -18.17 -3.18
N SER A 555 4.01 -17.29 -4.11
CA SER A 555 4.93 -17.58 -5.23
C SER A 555 6.38 -17.81 -4.76
N ALA A 556 6.77 -17.23 -3.63
CA ALA A 556 8.09 -17.39 -3.02
C ALA A 556 8.18 -18.60 -2.10
N GLN A 557 7.05 -19.16 -1.63
CA GLN A 557 7.03 -20.28 -0.69
C GLN A 557 7.82 -21.47 -1.20
N GLN A 558 8.71 -22.01 -0.37
CA GLN A 558 9.58 -23.13 -0.68
C GLN A 558 8.85 -24.48 -0.58
N ALA A 559 9.49 -25.52 -1.10
CA ALA A 559 8.89 -26.86 -1.13
C ALA A 559 8.61 -27.42 0.28
N ASP A 560 9.41 -27.07 1.27
CA ASP A 560 9.25 -27.46 2.68
C ASP A 560 8.24 -26.59 3.45
N GLY A 561 7.69 -25.55 2.84
CA GLY A 561 6.73 -24.62 3.43
C GLY A 561 7.30 -23.30 3.91
N MET A 562 8.63 -23.11 3.92
CA MET A 562 9.31 -21.87 4.33
C MET A 562 8.84 -20.71 3.48
N ILE A 563 8.59 -19.57 4.10
CA ILE A 563 8.39 -18.26 3.44
C ILE A 563 9.70 -17.47 3.61
N PRO A 564 10.38 -17.09 2.50
CA PRO A 564 11.55 -16.25 2.59
C PRO A 564 11.23 -14.87 3.18
N THR A 565 12.21 -14.22 3.78
CA THR A 565 12.07 -12.88 4.38
C THR A 565 11.69 -11.79 3.38
N ILE A 566 11.88 -12.03 2.08
CA ILE A 566 11.47 -11.11 1.00
C ILE A 566 10.49 -11.80 0.04
N ALA A 567 9.51 -11.05 -0.44
CA ALA A 567 8.62 -11.47 -1.52
C ALA A 567 8.28 -10.30 -2.47
N PRO A 568 8.44 -10.48 -3.80
CA PRO A 568 8.95 -11.66 -4.53
C PRO A 568 10.42 -12.00 -4.21
N GLU A 569 10.77 -13.28 -4.14
CA GLU A 569 12.16 -13.70 -3.94
C GLU A 569 12.93 -13.62 -5.28
N VAL A 570 13.45 -12.44 -5.60
CA VAL A 570 14.24 -12.20 -6.83
C VAL A 570 15.73 -12.38 -6.62
N VAL A 571 16.20 -12.35 -5.38
CA VAL A 571 17.56 -12.63 -4.96
C VAL A 571 17.57 -13.59 -3.80
N HIS A 572 18.62 -14.42 -3.72
CA HIS A 572 18.75 -15.42 -2.69
C HIS A 572 19.63 -14.88 -1.55
N PHE A 573 19.02 -14.76 -0.36
CA PHE A 573 19.74 -14.48 0.88
C PHE A 573 20.15 -15.80 1.58
N GLU A 574 20.93 -15.70 2.64
CA GLU A 574 21.40 -16.83 3.42
C GLU A 574 21.17 -16.59 4.93
N GLY A 575 21.01 -17.69 5.69
CA GLY A 575 20.86 -17.63 7.15
C GLY A 575 19.62 -16.86 7.58
N GLY A 576 19.72 -16.08 8.66
CA GLY A 576 18.62 -15.26 9.18
C GLY A 576 18.06 -14.24 8.18
N PHE A 577 18.87 -13.75 7.27
CA PHE A 577 18.41 -12.87 6.19
C PHE A 577 17.50 -13.55 5.16
N ARG A 578 17.34 -14.85 5.20
CA ARG A 578 16.39 -15.58 4.34
C ARG A 578 15.27 -16.24 5.11
N ASP A 579 15.52 -16.63 6.34
CA ASP A 579 14.62 -17.43 7.16
C ASP A 579 14.56 -16.86 8.57
N THR A 580 13.53 -16.08 8.82
CA THR A 580 13.25 -15.45 10.11
C THR A 580 11.75 -15.49 10.36
N PRO A 581 11.29 -16.08 11.48
CA PRO A 581 9.87 -16.19 11.79
C PRO A 581 9.14 -14.84 11.81
N GLU A 582 9.71 -13.80 12.40
CA GLU A 582 9.12 -12.46 12.51
C GLU A 582 8.87 -11.82 11.14
N TRP A 583 9.53 -12.27 10.08
CA TRP A 583 9.30 -11.87 8.68
C TRP A 583 8.30 -12.78 7.98
N GLY A 584 8.55 -14.09 7.95
CA GLY A 584 7.71 -15.05 7.24
C GLY A 584 6.27 -15.13 7.75
N SER A 585 6.04 -14.78 9.02
CA SER A 585 4.71 -14.74 9.66
C SER A 585 3.76 -13.71 9.06
N ALA A 586 4.26 -12.76 8.25
CA ALA A 586 3.42 -11.89 7.43
C ALA A 586 2.40 -12.70 6.61
N PHE A 587 2.77 -13.89 6.15
CA PHE A 587 1.88 -14.75 5.36
C PHE A 587 0.62 -15.22 6.12
N ILE A 588 0.66 -15.21 7.45
CA ILE A 588 -0.47 -15.56 8.32
C ILE A 588 -1.13 -14.29 8.90
N ILE A 589 -0.34 -13.31 9.30
CA ILE A 589 -0.83 -12.14 9.99
C ILE A 589 -1.57 -11.18 9.04
N ASP A 590 -1.00 -10.90 7.86
CA ASP A 590 -1.56 -9.95 6.89
C ASP A 590 -3.00 -10.30 6.48
N PRO A 591 -3.32 -11.54 6.04
CA PRO A 591 -4.68 -11.85 5.58
C PRO A 591 -5.70 -11.82 6.71
N TRP A 592 -5.31 -12.10 7.96
CA TRP A 592 -6.18 -11.94 9.12
C TRP A 592 -6.53 -10.46 9.34
N ASN A 593 -5.55 -9.58 9.30
CA ASN A 593 -5.75 -8.14 9.47
C ASN A 593 -6.57 -7.55 8.31
N ILE A 594 -6.35 -7.98 7.07
CA ILE A 594 -7.16 -7.59 5.90
C ILE A 594 -8.62 -8.02 6.10
N TYR A 595 -8.87 -9.20 6.63
CA TYR A 595 -10.22 -9.63 6.97
C TYR A 595 -10.86 -8.72 8.04
N GLN A 596 -10.13 -8.39 9.10
CA GLN A 596 -10.64 -7.52 10.16
C GLN A 596 -10.94 -6.10 9.66
N TRP A 597 -10.08 -5.52 8.83
CA TRP A 597 -10.21 -4.14 8.35
C TRP A 597 -11.21 -3.97 7.21
N TYR A 598 -11.27 -4.91 6.28
CA TYR A 598 -12.06 -4.77 5.04
C TYR A 598 -13.18 -5.81 4.90
N GLY A 599 -13.22 -6.82 5.75
CA GLY A 599 -14.16 -7.93 5.65
C GLY A 599 -13.79 -8.96 4.57
N ASP A 600 -12.60 -8.86 3.99
CA ASP A 600 -12.18 -9.74 2.91
C ASP A 600 -11.56 -11.05 3.41
N LYS A 601 -12.38 -12.10 3.50
CA LYS A 601 -11.92 -13.44 3.87
C LYS A 601 -11.39 -14.26 2.69
N ARG A 602 -11.48 -13.77 1.45
CA ARG A 602 -11.07 -14.53 0.25
C ARG A 602 -9.56 -14.84 0.26
N LEU A 603 -8.74 -13.94 0.82
CA LEU A 603 -7.31 -14.21 0.97
C LEU A 603 -7.05 -15.37 1.91
N ILE A 604 -7.80 -15.45 3.03
CA ILE A 604 -7.72 -16.58 3.96
C ILE A 604 -8.16 -17.86 3.26
N GLU A 605 -9.32 -17.85 2.58
CA GLU A 605 -9.84 -19.01 1.84
C GLU A 605 -8.86 -19.51 0.79
N LYS A 606 -8.26 -18.59 0.03
CA LYS A 606 -7.35 -18.90 -1.08
C LYS A 606 -6.03 -19.51 -0.62
N TYR A 607 -5.44 -19.00 0.45
CA TYR A 607 -4.08 -19.34 0.87
C TYR A 607 -4.04 -20.22 2.13
N TYR A 608 -5.19 -20.69 2.63
CA TYR A 608 -5.28 -21.47 3.88
C TYR A 608 -4.34 -22.66 3.92
N PHE A 609 -4.29 -23.46 2.86
CA PHE A 609 -3.41 -24.62 2.76
C PHE A 609 -1.92 -24.25 2.77
N ASP A 610 -1.56 -23.18 2.08
CA ASP A 610 -0.17 -22.72 2.05
C ASP A 610 0.26 -22.15 3.41
N MET A 611 -0.64 -21.49 4.14
CA MET A 611 -0.43 -21.06 5.53
C MET A 611 -0.24 -22.25 6.48
N GLN A 612 -1.01 -23.35 6.30
CA GLN A 612 -0.80 -24.59 7.06
C GLN A 612 0.61 -25.12 6.84
N ARG A 613 1.10 -25.13 5.60
CA ARG A 613 2.47 -25.56 5.28
C ARG A 613 3.53 -24.73 6.00
N TYR A 614 3.29 -23.42 6.15
CA TYR A 614 4.22 -22.58 6.90
C TYR A 614 4.21 -22.89 8.40
N ILE A 615 3.05 -23.14 9.01
CA ILE A 615 2.99 -23.63 10.41
C ILE A 615 3.70 -24.98 10.59
N ASP A 616 3.50 -25.89 9.65
CA ASP A 616 4.19 -27.19 9.69
C ASP A 616 5.72 -27.02 9.54
N TYR A 617 6.18 -26.05 8.73
CA TYR A 617 7.58 -25.67 8.63
C TYR A 617 8.13 -25.16 9.98
N LEU A 618 7.48 -24.15 10.60
CA LEU A 618 7.90 -23.63 11.91
C LEU A 618 7.92 -24.75 12.97
N SER A 619 6.91 -25.62 12.98
CA SER A 619 6.84 -26.78 13.86
C SER A 619 8.03 -27.74 13.66
N SER A 620 8.49 -27.92 12.43
CA SER A 620 9.64 -28.78 12.09
C SER A 620 10.98 -28.21 12.57
N LYS A 621 11.05 -26.89 12.77
CA LYS A 621 12.23 -26.16 13.29
C LYS A 621 12.23 -26.03 14.80
N ALA A 622 11.09 -26.23 15.44
CA ALA A 622 10.95 -26.10 16.89
C ALA A 622 11.58 -27.29 17.62
N ASN A 623 12.26 -27.00 18.72
CA ASN A 623 12.71 -27.99 19.70
C ASN A 623 11.88 -27.82 20.98
N ASP A 624 11.13 -28.85 21.38
CA ASP A 624 10.17 -28.75 22.50
C ASP A 624 9.26 -27.51 22.39
N HIS A 625 8.70 -27.27 21.21
CA HIS A 625 7.86 -26.13 20.87
C HIS A 625 8.57 -24.75 20.90
N ILE A 626 9.88 -24.68 21.07
CA ILE A 626 10.68 -23.45 21.04
C ILE A 626 11.35 -23.30 19.69
N VAL A 627 11.06 -22.20 19.00
CA VAL A 627 11.74 -21.75 17.78
C VAL A 627 12.81 -20.74 18.17
N ALA A 628 14.08 -20.97 17.78
CA ALA A 628 15.20 -20.19 18.30
C ALA A 628 16.21 -19.84 17.19
N TYR A 629 15.73 -19.23 16.10
CA TYR A 629 16.56 -18.76 15.00
C TYR A 629 15.96 -17.48 14.40
N GLY A 630 16.68 -16.84 13.51
CA GLY A 630 16.26 -15.61 12.83
C GLY A 630 17.06 -14.39 13.27
N LEU A 631 16.56 -13.20 12.92
CA LEU A 631 17.19 -11.91 13.22
C LEU A 631 16.71 -11.30 14.54
N GLY A 632 15.52 -11.71 15.02
CA GLY A 632 14.90 -11.19 16.23
C GLY A 632 14.46 -9.73 16.10
N ASP A 633 14.55 -8.98 17.19
CA ASP A 633 14.17 -7.55 17.24
C ASP A 633 15.23 -6.68 16.56
N TRP A 634 15.20 -6.66 15.23
CA TRP A 634 16.17 -5.99 14.37
C TRP A 634 16.34 -4.50 14.73
N LEU A 635 17.57 -4.04 14.80
CA LEU A 635 17.94 -2.66 15.13
C LEU A 635 17.51 -2.19 16.53
N ASP A 636 17.40 -3.10 17.51
CA ASP A 636 17.22 -2.70 18.91
C ASP A 636 18.40 -1.85 19.44
N LEU A 637 18.14 -1.03 20.45
CA LEU A 637 19.13 -0.10 20.99
C LEU A 637 20.03 -0.76 22.05
N GLY A 638 20.67 -1.85 21.66
CA GLY A 638 21.64 -2.56 22.48
C GLY A 638 23.04 -1.94 22.47
N PRO A 639 24.01 -2.54 23.22
CA PRO A 639 25.36 -1.98 23.40
C PRO A 639 26.29 -2.17 22.20
N LYS A 640 25.91 -2.99 21.21
CA LYS A 640 26.71 -3.26 20.02
C LYS A 640 26.26 -2.37 18.85
N SER A 641 26.93 -2.48 17.71
CA SER A 641 26.51 -1.86 16.45
C SER A 641 25.09 -2.34 16.06
N PRO A 642 24.26 -1.49 15.43
CA PRO A 642 22.93 -1.88 14.99
C PRO A 642 22.94 -3.10 14.09
N GLY A 643 21.95 -3.96 14.22
CA GLY A 643 21.80 -5.20 13.46
C GLY A 643 20.87 -6.19 14.15
N GLU A 644 21.29 -7.46 14.23
CA GLU A 644 20.54 -8.52 14.93
C GLU A 644 20.25 -8.14 16.40
N ALA A 645 19.15 -8.70 16.91
CA ALA A 645 18.67 -8.44 18.26
C ALA A 645 19.77 -8.62 19.33
N GLN A 646 19.82 -7.71 20.26
CA GLN A 646 20.84 -7.67 21.31
C GLN A 646 20.25 -7.79 22.73
N LEU A 647 19.04 -7.27 22.93
CA LEU A 647 18.40 -7.17 24.24
C LEU A 647 17.38 -8.29 24.51
N THR A 648 16.82 -8.86 23.45
CA THR A 648 15.85 -9.96 23.51
C THR A 648 16.40 -11.15 22.73
N SER A 649 16.30 -12.36 23.29
CA SER A 649 16.77 -13.53 22.54
C SER A 649 15.90 -13.85 21.34
N ASN A 650 16.49 -14.32 20.24
CA ASN A 650 15.75 -14.79 19.07
C ASN A 650 14.78 -15.95 19.43
N GLY A 651 15.12 -16.71 20.47
CA GLY A 651 14.24 -17.78 20.97
C GLY A 651 12.92 -17.23 21.52
N LEU A 652 12.97 -16.11 22.25
CA LEU A 652 11.75 -15.50 22.79
C LEU A 652 10.90 -14.90 21.69
N SER A 653 11.47 -14.04 20.84
CA SER A 653 10.71 -13.35 19.79
C SER A 653 10.14 -14.31 18.74
N ALA A 654 10.94 -15.23 18.24
CA ALA A 654 10.51 -16.22 17.26
C ALA A 654 9.43 -17.18 17.81
N THR A 655 9.57 -17.64 19.10
CA THR A 655 8.54 -18.50 19.68
C THR A 655 7.26 -17.75 19.99
N ALA A 656 7.34 -16.49 20.41
CA ALA A 656 6.16 -15.65 20.60
C ALA A 656 5.42 -15.43 19.28
N THR A 657 6.15 -15.16 18.20
CA THR A 657 5.60 -15.02 16.84
C THR A 657 4.98 -16.33 16.36
N TYR A 658 5.64 -17.48 16.53
CA TYR A 658 5.08 -18.78 16.20
C TYR A 658 3.78 -19.08 16.96
N TYR A 659 3.72 -18.76 18.26
CA TYR A 659 2.48 -18.86 19.04
C TYR A 659 1.36 -17.96 18.44
N TYR A 660 1.71 -16.73 18.07
CA TYR A 660 0.76 -15.79 17.51
C TYR A 660 0.20 -16.29 16.18
N ASP A 661 1.04 -16.85 15.31
CA ASP A 661 0.64 -17.46 14.05
C ASP A 661 -0.35 -18.63 14.27
N VAL A 662 -0.04 -19.52 15.21
CA VAL A 662 -0.92 -20.65 15.55
C VAL A 662 -2.27 -20.17 16.06
N THR A 663 -2.31 -19.11 16.88
CA THR A 663 -3.58 -18.53 17.35
C THR A 663 -4.38 -17.86 16.22
N ARG A 664 -3.71 -17.27 15.24
CA ARG A 664 -4.38 -16.73 14.04
C ARG A 664 -4.93 -17.84 13.16
N MET A 665 -4.16 -18.91 12.95
CA MET A 665 -4.63 -20.07 12.21
C MET A 665 -5.82 -20.77 12.89
N GLN A 666 -5.86 -20.82 14.23
CA GLN A 666 -7.03 -21.29 14.96
C GLN A 666 -8.27 -20.47 14.60
N LYS A 667 -8.18 -19.11 14.71
CA LYS A 667 -9.29 -18.20 14.38
C LYS A 667 -9.72 -18.32 12.92
N MET A 668 -8.79 -18.47 12.00
CA MET A 668 -9.09 -18.71 10.57
C MET A 668 -9.78 -20.05 10.34
N ALA A 669 -9.35 -21.10 11.04
CA ALA A 669 -10.00 -22.40 10.98
C ALA A 669 -11.46 -22.34 11.49
N GLU A 670 -11.71 -21.63 12.58
CA GLU A 670 -13.05 -21.38 13.11
C GLU A 670 -13.91 -20.58 12.10
N LEU A 671 -13.37 -19.51 11.52
CA LEU A 671 -14.02 -18.71 10.49
C LEU A 671 -14.44 -19.54 9.27
N LEU A 672 -13.60 -20.50 8.87
CA LEU A 672 -13.83 -21.38 7.72
C LEU A 672 -14.62 -22.67 8.09
N GLY A 673 -15.00 -22.85 9.35
CA GLY A 673 -15.73 -24.02 9.84
C GLY A 673 -14.89 -25.31 9.88
N LYS A 674 -13.56 -25.21 9.88
CA LYS A 674 -12.60 -26.32 9.90
C LYS A 674 -12.33 -26.77 11.34
N LYS A 675 -13.26 -27.49 11.94
CA LYS A 675 -13.27 -27.81 13.37
C LYS A 675 -12.04 -28.63 13.84
N ASP A 676 -11.58 -29.57 13.04
CA ASP A 676 -10.44 -30.43 13.37
C ASP A 676 -9.13 -29.60 13.38
N ASP A 677 -8.97 -28.69 12.40
CA ASP A 677 -7.84 -27.78 12.36
C ASP A 677 -7.88 -26.80 13.55
N ALA A 678 -9.04 -26.24 13.86
CA ALA A 678 -9.20 -25.35 15.02
C ALA A 678 -8.77 -26.06 16.32
N LYS A 679 -9.16 -27.33 16.51
CA LYS A 679 -8.75 -28.15 17.66
C LYS A 679 -7.24 -28.39 17.64
N LYS A 680 -6.66 -28.79 16.48
CA LYS A 680 -5.20 -28.99 16.32
C LYS A 680 -4.43 -27.76 16.74
N TYR A 681 -4.85 -26.56 16.26
CA TYR A 681 -4.16 -25.30 16.58
C TYR A 681 -4.36 -24.84 18.02
N THR A 682 -5.51 -25.15 18.63
CA THR A 682 -5.73 -24.89 20.07
C THR A 682 -4.76 -25.73 20.92
N GLU A 683 -4.63 -27.02 20.63
CA GLU A 683 -3.72 -27.91 21.32
C GLU A 683 -2.26 -27.49 21.14
N LEU A 684 -1.86 -27.18 19.92
CA LEU A 684 -0.51 -26.69 19.60
C LEU A 684 -0.21 -25.36 20.29
N GLY A 685 -1.12 -24.40 20.26
CA GLY A 685 -0.99 -23.11 20.92
C GLY A 685 -0.78 -23.25 22.43
N ASN A 686 -1.55 -24.12 23.09
CA ASN A 686 -1.39 -24.41 24.51
C ASN A 686 0.00 -24.99 24.84
N ALA A 687 0.48 -25.92 24.02
CA ALA A 687 1.80 -26.54 24.20
C ALA A 687 2.94 -25.49 24.01
N ILE A 688 2.83 -24.62 23.01
CA ILE A 688 3.80 -23.53 22.80
C ILE A 688 3.80 -22.55 24.00
N LYS A 689 2.62 -22.14 24.46
CA LYS A 689 2.47 -21.24 25.61
C LYS A 689 3.08 -21.81 26.88
N GLU A 690 2.87 -23.11 27.13
CA GLU A 690 3.48 -23.80 28.28
C GLU A 690 5.01 -23.82 28.14
N ALA A 691 5.53 -24.24 26.97
CA ALA A 691 6.96 -24.29 26.70
C ALA A 691 7.62 -22.90 26.80
N PHE A 692 6.95 -21.87 26.27
CA PHE A 692 7.40 -20.47 26.35
C PHE A 692 7.56 -20.01 27.79
N ASN A 693 6.54 -20.19 28.62
CA ASN A 693 6.59 -19.79 30.03
C ASN A 693 7.61 -20.62 30.82
N LYS A 694 7.73 -21.91 30.56
CA LYS A 694 8.76 -22.76 31.17
C LYS A 694 10.18 -22.30 30.84
N ARG A 695 10.41 -21.81 29.62
CA ARG A 695 11.73 -21.42 29.09
C ARG A 695 12.14 -20.01 29.47
N PHE A 696 11.23 -19.04 29.35
CA PHE A 696 11.58 -17.62 29.38
C PHE A 696 11.11 -16.88 30.62
N TRP A 697 10.14 -17.42 31.39
CA TRP A 697 9.69 -16.80 32.63
C TRP A 697 10.68 -16.98 33.78
N ASN A 698 11.04 -15.87 34.41
CA ASN A 698 11.87 -15.87 35.60
C ASN A 698 10.99 -15.63 36.86
N PRO A 699 10.62 -16.69 37.60
CA PRO A 699 9.70 -16.55 38.75
C PRO A 699 10.27 -15.76 39.91
N SER A 700 11.59 -15.72 40.08
CA SER A 700 12.23 -14.98 41.20
C SER A 700 12.22 -13.47 40.97
N LYS A 701 12.27 -13.05 39.69
CA LYS A 701 12.22 -11.64 39.29
C LYS A 701 10.86 -11.23 38.76
N GLN A 702 9.96 -12.20 38.55
CA GLN A 702 8.63 -12.00 37.96
C GLN A 702 8.68 -11.24 36.61
N GLN A 703 9.54 -11.65 35.70
CA GLN A 703 9.81 -11.05 34.41
C GLN A 703 10.18 -12.11 33.36
N TYR A 704 10.10 -11.73 32.08
CA TYR A 704 10.65 -12.53 31.01
C TYR A 704 12.11 -12.19 30.75
N GLU A 705 12.96 -13.21 30.70
CA GLU A 705 14.44 -13.08 30.52
C GLU A 705 15.04 -11.95 31.34
N PHE A 706 15.59 -10.92 30.69
CA PHE A 706 16.22 -9.75 31.29
C PHE A 706 15.31 -8.53 31.40
N ASN A 707 13.99 -8.70 31.15
CA ASN A 707 12.99 -7.62 31.18
C ASN A 707 13.21 -6.57 30.09
N SER A 708 13.69 -6.96 28.87
CA SER A 708 13.71 -6.03 27.76
C SER A 708 12.29 -5.56 27.41
N GLN A 709 12.17 -4.34 26.87
CA GLN A 709 10.88 -3.78 26.46
C GLN A 709 10.17 -4.71 25.46
N THR A 710 10.90 -5.26 24.49
CA THR A 710 10.38 -6.19 23.48
C THR A 710 9.90 -7.50 24.11
N ALA A 711 10.66 -8.12 25.01
CA ALA A 711 10.27 -9.38 25.65
C ALA A 711 8.95 -9.23 26.43
N SER A 712 8.83 -8.16 27.21
CA SER A 712 7.63 -7.88 28.00
C SER A 712 6.44 -7.50 27.11
N ALA A 713 6.66 -6.67 26.09
CA ALA A 713 5.61 -6.22 25.16
C ALA A 713 5.05 -7.39 24.33
N MET A 714 5.90 -8.22 23.72
CA MET A 714 5.45 -9.37 22.92
C MET A 714 4.70 -10.39 23.79
N ALA A 715 5.21 -10.69 24.99
CA ALA A 715 4.54 -11.63 25.90
C ALA A 715 3.15 -11.15 26.32
N LEU A 716 2.98 -9.84 26.59
CA LEU A 716 1.70 -9.24 26.96
C LEU A 716 0.74 -9.20 25.78
N PHE A 717 1.18 -8.70 24.62
CA PHE A 717 0.35 -8.53 23.43
C PHE A 717 -0.16 -9.87 22.87
N MET A 718 0.70 -10.87 22.83
CA MET A 718 0.36 -12.18 22.31
C MET A 718 -0.33 -13.09 23.34
N GLU A 719 -0.70 -12.56 24.52
CA GLU A 719 -1.41 -13.26 25.58
C GLU A 719 -0.67 -14.49 26.12
N LEU A 720 0.66 -14.46 26.06
CA LEU A 720 1.51 -15.52 26.60
C LEU A 720 1.62 -15.46 28.14
N VAL A 721 1.50 -14.25 28.71
CA VAL A 721 1.57 -14.04 30.16
C VAL A 721 0.37 -14.67 30.87
N PRO A 722 0.57 -15.51 31.90
CA PRO A 722 -0.52 -15.95 32.76
C PRO A 722 -1.26 -14.78 33.39
N SER A 723 -2.58 -14.89 33.54
CA SER A 723 -3.46 -13.80 33.98
C SER A 723 -3.04 -13.17 35.31
N GLU A 724 -2.58 -14.00 36.23
CA GLU A 724 -2.10 -13.56 37.57
C GLU A 724 -0.82 -12.74 37.52
N ASN A 725 -0.05 -12.83 36.44
CA ASN A 725 1.22 -12.12 36.27
C ASN A 725 1.10 -10.89 35.37
N ARG A 726 -0.01 -10.73 34.67
CA ARG A 726 -0.18 -9.73 33.61
C ARG A 726 0.12 -8.31 34.09
N GLN A 727 -0.49 -7.90 35.21
CA GLN A 727 -0.26 -6.56 35.78
C GLN A 727 1.20 -6.35 36.17
N ARG A 728 1.82 -7.35 36.74
CA ARG A 728 3.22 -7.27 37.16
C ARG A 728 4.19 -7.10 36.01
N VAL A 729 3.94 -7.80 34.87
CA VAL A 729 4.76 -7.66 33.66
C VAL A 729 4.57 -6.28 33.04
N LEU A 730 3.34 -5.75 33.05
CA LEU A 730 3.06 -4.38 32.59
C LEU A 730 3.78 -3.33 33.46
N ASP A 731 3.72 -3.48 34.80
CA ASP A 731 4.40 -2.57 35.70
C ASP A 731 5.92 -2.61 35.52
N ASN A 732 6.48 -3.80 35.28
CA ASN A 732 7.91 -3.97 34.99
C ASN A 732 8.28 -3.30 33.65
N LEU A 733 7.46 -3.44 32.61
CA LEU A 733 7.65 -2.79 31.31
C LEU A 733 7.67 -1.26 31.45
N ILE A 734 6.67 -0.69 32.14
CA ILE A 734 6.60 0.76 32.37
C ILE A 734 7.77 1.24 33.21
N SER A 735 8.16 0.47 34.25
CA SER A 735 9.33 0.78 35.11
C SER A 735 10.63 0.79 34.30
N ASP A 736 10.81 -0.16 33.38
CA ASP A 736 11.99 -0.19 32.50
C ASP A 736 12.06 1.06 31.61
N ILE A 737 10.95 1.45 30.99
CA ILE A 737 10.88 2.68 30.20
C ILE A 737 11.27 3.90 31.04
N ARG A 738 10.79 3.99 32.29
CA ARG A 738 11.10 5.11 33.19
C ARG A 738 12.58 5.13 33.63
N VAL A 739 13.16 3.97 33.89
CA VAL A 739 14.59 3.83 34.24
C VAL A 739 15.49 4.25 33.07
N HIS A 740 15.05 4.02 31.83
CA HIS A 740 15.73 4.47 30.61
C HIS A 740 15.37 5.92 30.22
N ASN A 741 14.93 6.76 31.14
CA ASN A 741 14.54 8.17 30.90
C ASN A 741 13.49 8.31 29.81
N ASN A 742 12.49 7.44 29.81
CA ASN A 742 11.45 7.34 28.81
C ASN A 742 11.94 7.00 27.38
N SER A 743 13.16 6.52 27.23
CA SER A 743 13.69 6.12 25.94
C SER A 743 13.17 4.73 25.54
N LEU A 744 12.87 4.57 24.28
CA LEU A 744 12.68 3.24 23.69
C LEU A 744 14.01 2.48 23.65
N THR A 745 13.95 1.16 23.75
CA THR A 745 15.11 0.27 23.53
C THR A 745 14.80 -0.81 22.49
N THR A 746 13.55 -0.90 22.04
CA THR A 746 13.09 -1.85 21.03
C THR A 746 13.67 -1.56 19.66
N GLY A 747 13.82 -2.61 18.86
CA GLY A 747 13.98 -2.52 17.43
C GLY A 747 12.63 -2.39 16.70
N GLU A 748 12.61 -2.74 15.42
CA GLU A 748 11.41 -2.65 14.60
C GLU A 748 10.33 -3.67 14.98
N VAL A 749 10.72 -4.88 15.42
CA VAL A 749 9.76 -5.92 15.81
C VAL A 749 9.07 -5.58 17.11
N GLY A 750 9.83 -5.18 18.13
CA GLY A 750 9.29 -4.93 19.45
C GLY A 750 8.39 -3.71 19.56
N TYR A 751 8.66 -2.66 18.78
CA TYR A 751 8.03 -1.35 18.97
C TYR A 751 6.53 -1.36 18.70
N THR A 752 6.06 -2.10 17.68
CA THR A 752 4.61 -2.20 17.39
C THR A 752 3.84 -2.81 18.57
N TYR A 753 4.38 -3.86 19.18
CA TYR A 753 3.76 -4.52 20.34
C TYR A 753 3.84 -3.66 21.59
N LEU A 754 4.94 -2.92 21.77
CA LEU A 754 5.11 -1.98 22.87
C LEU A 754 4.03 -0.89 22.86
N ILE A 755 3.83 -0.23 21.70
CA ILE A 755 2.81 0.81 21.55
C ILE A 755 1.41 0.23 21.76
N SER A 756 1.11 -0.93 21.18
CA SER A 756 -0.19 -1.58 21.34
C SER A 756 -0.51 -1.93 22.77
N VAL A 757 0.42 -2.57 23.49
CA VAL A 757 0.24 -2.92 24.92
C VAL A 757 0.01 -1.70 25.79
N LEU A 758 0.81 -0.65 25.60
CA LEU A 758 0.65 0.58 26.38
C LEU A 758 -0.71 1.24 26.10
N GLN A 759 -1.14 1.30 24.86
CA GLN A 759 -2.43 1.85 24.46
C GLN A 759 -3.61 1.04 25.03
N GLU A 760 -3.59 -0.29 24.89
CA GLU A 760 -4.63 -1.20 25.39
C GLU A 760 -4.80 -1.14 26.91
N ASN A 761 -3.72 -0.81 27.65
CA ASN A 761 -3.74 -0.65 29.07
C ASN A 761 -3.83 0.83 29.53
N GLU A 762 -4.34 1.72 28.68
CA GLU A 762 -4.56 3.15 28.95
C GLU A 762 -3.30 3.91 29.41
N ALA A 763 -2.15 3.45 28.97
CA ALA A 763 -0.85 4.04 29.29
C ALA A 763 -0.36 5.04 28.21
N SER A 764 -1.28 5.72 27.51
CA SER A 764 -0.94 6.70 26.46
C SER A 764 -0.05 7.84 26.94
N ASN A 765 -0.04 8.17 28.24
CA ASN A 765 0.93 9.12 28.79
C ASN A 765 2.38 8.57 28.74
N VAL A 766 2.58 7.26 28.83
CA VAL A 766 3.91 6.66 28.68
C VAL A 766 4.35 6.79 27.21
N ILE A 767 3.45 6.49 26.26
CA ILE A 767 3.72 6.67 24.82
C ILE A 767 4.05 8.13 24.52
N TYR A 768 3.28 9.07 25.07
CA TYR A 768 3.54 10.50 24.93
C TYR A 768 4.95 10.85 25.43
N ASP A 769 5.31 10.44 26.67
CA ASP A 769 6.60 10.74 27.27
C ASP A 769 7.76 10.17 26.45
N MET A 770 7.61 8.94 25.91
CA MET A 770 8.61 8.31 25.06
C MET A 770 8.84 9.05 23.74
N ASN A 771 7.82 9.71 23.21
CA ASN A 771 7.89 10.32 21.90
C ASN A 771 7.96 11.86 21.92
N ASN A 772 7.92 12.46 23.11
CA ASN A 772 8.11 13.90 23.31
C ASN A 772 9.57 14.25 23.68
N ILE A 773 10.53 13.59 23.03
CA ILE A 773 11.96 13.67 23.34
C ILE A 773 12.74 13.95 22.06
N TYR A 774 13.78 14.82 22.14
CA TYR A 774 14.65 15.17 21.02
C TYR A 774 16.11 14.75 21.20
N ASN A 775 16.53 14.39 22.41
CA ASN A 775 17.92 14.18 22.81
C ASN A 775 18.34 12.71 22.94
N THR A 776 17.45 11.79 22.65
CA THR A 776 17.72 10.35 22.60
C THR A 776 17.19 9.78 21.29
N PRO A 777 17.75 8.65 20.79
CA PRO A 777 17.29 8.01 19.56
C PRO A 777 15.77 7.78 19.54
N GLY A 778 15.11 8.16 18.45
CA GLY A 778 13.67 8.15 18.28
C GLY A 778 13.23 9.18 17.23
N TYR A 779 11.93 9.42 17.06
CA TYR A 779 11.42 10.33 16.04
C TYR A 779 11.86 11.78 16.22
N GLY A 780 11.81 12.30 17.44
CA GLY A 780 12.27 13.67 17.71
C GLY A 780 13.76 13.85 17.44
N TRP A 781 14.56 12.83 17.71
CA TRP A 781 15.98 12.79 17.36
C TRP A 781 16.18 12.88 15.85
N GLN A 782 15.48 12.06 15.07
CA GLN A 782 15.57 12.10 13.60
C GLN A 782 15.21 13.47 13.05
N LEU A 783 14.10 14.08 13.50
CA LEU A 783 13.69 15.43 13.13
C LEU A 783 14.73 16.49 13.51
N ALA A 784 15.30 16.42 14.71
CA ALA A 784 16.35 17.36 15.18
C ALA A 784 17.64 17.25 14.36
N HIS A 785 17.90 16.11 13.73
CA HIS A 785 19.03 15.88 12.82
C HIS A 785 18.68 16.06 11.34
N GLY A 786 17.51 16.66 11.02
CA GLY A 786 17.13 17.10 9.68
C GLY A 786 16.51 16.01 8.80
N ALA A 787 16.07 14.90 9.37
CA ALA A 787 15.31 13.89 8.64
C ALA A 787 13.97 14.48 8.15
N THR A 788 13.60 14.15 6.91
CA THR A 788 12.33 14.52 6.28
C THR A 788 11.51 13.28 5.83
N ALA A 789 12.06 12.10 6.01
CA ALA A 789 11.42 10.79 6.00
C ALA A 789 12.07 9.93 7.09
N LEU A 790 11.44 8.82 7.49
CA LEU A 790 11.99 7.94 8.52
C LEU A 790 13.34 7.36 8.10
N THR A 791 14.23 7.23 9.09
CA THR A 791 15.51 6.55 8.92
C THR A 791 15.39 5.07 9.31
N GLU A 792 16.25 4.22 8.75
CA GLU A 792 16.28 2.78 9.00
C GLU A 792 16.56 2.43 10.49
N SER A 793 17.35 3.23 11.17
CA SER A 793 17.64 3.08 12.58
C SER A 793 17.19 4.28 13.40
N TRP A 794 16.87 4.08 14.67
CA TRP A 794 16.50 5.16 15.57
C TRP A 794 17.56 6.27 15.69
N GLN A 795 18.84 5.92 15.47
CA GLN A 795 19.97 6.86 15.54
C GLN A 795 20.17 7.69 14.26
N GLY A 796 19.59 7.27 13.13
CA GLY A 796 19.71 8.00 11.87
C GLY A 796 21.13 8.02 11.29
N TYR A 797 21.79 6.86 11.17
CA TYR A 797 23.15 6.77 10.63
C TYR A 797 23.20 7.09 9.13
N ALA A 798 24.22 7.86 8.74
CA ALA A 798 24.41 8.27 7.33
C ALA A 798 24.76 7.09 6.38
N TYR A 799 25.22 5.95 6.90
CA TYR A 799 25.53 4.74 6.12
C TYR A 799 24.34 3.77 6.02
N LEU A 800 23.24 4.06 6.70
CA LEU A 800 21.95 3.38 6.58
C LEU A 800 20.98 4.21 5.74
N SER A 801 19.83 3.65 5.40
CA SER A 801 18.79 4.37 4.68
C SER A 801 18.21 5.52 5.52
N ASN A 802 17.98 6.66 4.86
CA ASN A 802 17.28 7.82 5.45
C ASN A 802 15.88 8.01 4.81
N ASN A 803 15.37 6.97 4.17
CA ASN A 803 13.98 6.84 3.74
C ASN A 803 13.57 5.37 3.81
N HIS A 804 13.08 4.96 4.99
CA HIS A 804 12.85 3.56 5.31
C HIS A 804 11.51 3.38 6.04
N LEU A 805 10.80 2.28 5.77
CA LEU A 805 9.42 2.12 6.24
C LEU A 805 9.33 1.60 7.69
N CYS A 806 10.27 0.77 8.13
CA CYS A 806 10.15 -0.14 9.27
C CYS A 806 9.83 0.48 10.66
N LEU A 807 10.06 1.77 10.89
CA LEU A 807 9.90 2.40 12.20
C LEU A 807 8.65 3.28 12.36
N GLY A 808 7.67 3.21 11.47
CA GLY A 808 6.51 4.10 11.45
C GLY A 808 5.33 3.70 12.35
N HIS A 809 5.53 2.86 13.33
CA HIS A 809 4.46 2.25 14.15
C HIS A 809 3.58 3.25 14.91
N LEU A 810 4.12 4.44 15.27
CA LEU A 810 3.42 5.43 16.08
C LEU A 810 2.20 6.03 15.37
N MET A 811 2.16 5.98 14.04
CA MET A 811 1.00 6.46 13.28
C MET A 811 -0.28 5.73 13.68
N GLY A 812 -0.22 4.42 13.95
CA GLY A 812 -1.37 3.66 14.44
C GLY A 812 -1.95 4.25 15.74
N TRP A 813 -1.08 4.63 16.69
CA TRP A 813 -1.51 5.25 17.95
C TRP A 813 -2.11 6.65 17.75
N PHE A 814 -1.67 7.42 16.78
CA PHE A 814 -2.30 8.71 16.47
C PHE A 814 -3.77 8.54 16.12
N PHE A 815 -4.14 7.47 15.38
CA PHE A 815 -5.53 7.20 15.03
C PHE A 815 -6.30 6.49 16.15
N SER A 816 -5.78 5.38 16.65
CA SER A 816 -6.52 4.52 17.59
C SER A 816 -6.40 4.93 19.06
N GLY A 817 -5.26 5.48 19.48
CA GLY A 817 -5.01 5.94 20.83
C GLY A 817 -5.41 7.41 21.00
N LEU A 818 -4.61 8.33 20.45
CA LEU A 818 -4.83 9.76 20.64
C LEU A 818 -6.12 10.24 19.97
N GLY A 819 -6.41 9.77 18.75
CA GLY A 819 -7.64 10.04 18.01
C GLY A 819 -8.83 9.22 18.49
N GLY A 820 -8.56 8.02 18.98
CA GLY A 820 -9.56 7.13 19.61
C GLY A 820 -10.44 6.36 18.62
N ILE A 821 -10.09 6.25 17.35
CA ILE A 821 -10.86 5.47 16.37
C ILE A 821 -10.37 4.02 16.35
N GLY A 822 -11.22 3.09 16.72
CA GLY A 822 -10.98 1.65 16.70
C GLY A 822 -12.25 0.87 16.38
N GLN A 823 -12.18 -0.45 16.49
CA GLN A 823 -13.35 -1.32 16.39
C GLN A 823 -13.40 -2.32 17.54
N ALA A 824 -14.60 -2.81 17.84
CA ALA A 824 -14.80 -3.80 18.90
C ALA A 824 -14.15 -5.14 18.54
N ASP A 825 -13.75 -5.94 19.54
CA ASP A 825 -12.95 -7.15 19.37
C ASP A 825 -13.44 -8.15 18.32
N GLN A 826 -14.73 -8.29 18.14
CA GLN A 826 -15.33 -9.20 17.15
C GLN A 826 -15.92 -8.46 15.94
N SER A 827 -15.69 -7.16 15.85
CA SER A 827 -16.16 -6.36 14.74
C SER A 827 -15.32 -6.62 13.49
N ILE A 828 -15.97 -6.61 12.35
CA ILE A 828 -15.33 -6.72 11.03
C ILE A 828 -15.70 -5.50 10.21
N ALA A 829 -14.70 -4.94 9.52
CA ALA A 829 -14.87 -3.79 8.61
C ALA A 829 -15.49 -2.56 9.30
N PHE A 830 -15.23 -2.34 10.57
CA PHE A 830 -15.77 -1.22 11.36
C PHE A 830 -17.31 -1.20 11.46
N LYS A 831 -17.94 -2.37 11.47
CA LYS A 831 -19.38 -2.48 11.69
C LYS A 831 -19.78 -2.04 13.12
N GLN A 832 -18.95 -2.36 14.10
CA GLN A 832 -19.07 -1.93 15.49
C GLN A 832 -17.81 -1.15 15.86
N ILE A 833 -17.93 0.16 15.93
CA ILE A 833 -16.84 1.11 16.13
C ILE A 833 -16.62 1.33 17.62
N VAL A 834 -15.38 1.59 18.00
CA VAL A 834 -15.00 2.11 19.32
C VAL A 834 -14.46 3.52 19.13
N ILE A 835 -15.02 4.48 19.84
CA ILE A 835 -14.50 5.84 19.96
C ILE A 835 -13.98 6.02 21.38
N HIS A 836 -12.64 5.90 21.54
CA HIS A 836 -11.99 5.94 22.84
C HIS A 836 -10.72 6.81 22.78
N PRO A 837 -10.84 8.13 22.61
CA PRO A 837 -9.68 9.01 22.65
C PRO A 837 -8.99 8.94 24.03
N GLN A 838 -7.67 8.86 24.00
CA GLN A 838 -6.80 8.84 25.19
C GLN A 838 -5.90 10.09 25.20
N PRO A 839 -6.42 11.25 25.63
CA PRO A 839 -5.63 12.49 25.71
C PRO A 839 -4.39 12.32 26.58
N ALA A 840 -3.21 12.62 26.04
CA ALA A 840 -1.94 12.40 26.73
C ALA A 840 -1.12 13.70 26.83
N GLY A 841 -0.31 13.81 27.90
CA GLY A 841 0.59 14.92 28.14
C GLY A 841 -0.09 16.29 28.04
N ASP A 842 0.51 17.21 27.27
CA ASP A 842 0.00 18.57 27.03
C ASP A 842 -0.86 18.72 25.77
N VAL A 843 -1.24 17.62 25.10
CA VAL A 843 -2.14 17.67 23.95
C VAL A 843 -3.51 18.17 24.39
N ARG A 844 -3.98 19.25 23.78
CA ARG A 844 -5.27 19.90 24.11
C ARG A 844 -6.39 19.57 23.13
N GLU A 845 -6.07 19.14 21.92
CA GLU A 845 -7.06 18.71 20.93
C GLU A 845 -6.45 17.74 19.93
N ALA A 846 -7.27 16.85 19.37
CA ALA A 846 -6.97 16.10 18.18
C ALA A 846 -8.19 16.02 17.26
N GLN A 847 -7.93 16.02 15.99
CA GLN A 847 -8.89 15.84 14.90
C GLN A 847 -8.48 14.59 14.13
N THR A 848 -9.38 13.64 14.07
CA THR A 848 -9.11 12.34 13.46
C THR A 848 -10.31 11.88 12.64
N SER A 849 -10.05 11.45 11.43
CA SER A 849 -11.08 10.83 10.59
C SER A 849 -10.53 9.59 9.88
N TYR A 850 -11.43 8.65 9.62
CA TYR A 850 -11.13 7.41 8.89
C TYR A 850 -12.29 7.02 7.98
N GLN A 851 -11.98 6.74 6.71
CA GLN A 851 -12.95 6.28 5.71
C GLN A 851 -13.01 4.75 5.75
N SER A 852 -13.94 4.21 6.54
CA SER A 852 -14.16 2.77 6.63
C SER A 852 -14.94 2.23 5.41
N PRO A 853 -15.03 0.90 5.22
CA PRO A 853 -15.89 0.31 4.19
C PRO A 853 -17.36 0.76 4.26
N HIS A 854 -17.85 1.12 5.45
CA HIS A 854 -19.22 1.61 5.65
C HIS A 854 -19.37 3.12 5.43
N GLY A 855 -18.29 3.89 5.48
CA GLY A 855 -18.27 5.35 5.36
C GLY A 855 -17.34 6.02 6.36
N GLN A 856 -17.42 7.34 6.43
CA GLN A 856 -16.54 8.16 7.24
C GLN A 856 -16.86 8.02 8.73
N ILE A 857 -15.79 7.86 9.52
CA ILE A 857 -15.77 7.92 10.98
C ILE A 857 -15.01 9.18 11.37
N VAL A 858 -15.55 9.98 12.30
CA VAL A 858 -14.88 11.17 12.83
C VAL A 858 -14.80 11.09 14.34
N SER A 859 -13.65 11.46 14.90
CA SER A 859 -13.42 11.62 16.33
C SER A 859 -12.58 12.87 16.55
N ASN A 860 -13.23 14.00 16.89
CA ASN A 860 -12.59 15.28 17.14
C ASN A 860 -12.83 15.70 18.58
N TRP A 861 -11.77 15.77 19.36
CA TRP A 861 -11.90 16.16 20.76
C TRP A 861 -11.05 17.39 21.12
N LYS A 862 -11.53 18.12 22.16
CA LYS A 862 -10.80 19.21 22.81
C LYS A 862 -10.93 19.07 24.30
N ARG A 863 -9.87 19.42 25.05
CA ARG A 863 -9.89 19.47 26.52
C ARG A 863 -9.37 20.80 27.05
N SER A 864 -9.99 21.25 28.11
CA SER A 864 -9.53 22.33 28.99
C SER A 864 -9.45 21.82 30.43
N ASP A 865 -9.14 22.68 31.37
CA ASP A 865 -9.12 22.34 32.81
C ASP A 865 -10.56 22.14 33.38
N LYS A 866 -11.61 22.45 32.61
CA LYS A 866 -13.01 22.39 33.07
C LYS A 866 -13.88 21.45 32.23
N ASP A 867 -13.53 21.26 30.98
CA ASP A 867 -14.41 20.60 30.03
C ASP A 867 -13.61 19.69 29.07
N PHE A 868 -14.23 18.58 28.71
CA PHE A 868 -13.83 17.75 27.58
C PHE A 868 -14.98 17.71 26.57
N THR A 869 -14.71 18.07 25.32
CA THR A 869 -15.69 18.00 24.24
C THR A 869 -15.28 16.97 23.21
N LEU A 870 -16.24 16.25 22.66
CA LEU A 870 -16.02 15.22 21.65
C LEU A 870 -17.11 15.30 20.58
N HIS A 871 -16.69 15.58 19.34
CA HIS A 871 -17.53 15.46 18.15
C HIS A 871 -17.29 14.13 17.49
N VAL A 872 -18.36 13.36 17.20
CA VAL A 872 -18.32 12.02 16.61
C VAL A 872 -19.25 11.95 15.41
N GLU A 873 -18.76 11.37 14.30
CA GLU A 873 -19.60 10.96 13.18
C GLU A 873 -19.46 9.45 12.96
N ILE A 874 -20.60 8.77 12.88
CA ILE A 874 -20.70 7.34 12.64
C ILE A 874 -21.43 7.09 11.32
N PRO A 875 -20.87 6.32 10.40
CA PRO A 875 -21.46 6.08 9.09
C PRO A 875 -22.77 5.29 9.19
N ALA A 876 -23.59 5.42 8.16
CA ALA A 876 -24.80 4.63 8.03
C ALA A 876 -24.50 3.13 8.14
N ASN A 877 -25.42 2.39 8.74
CA ASN A 877 -25.31 0.94 8.90
C ASN A 877 -24.18 0.47 9.85
N ALA A 878 -23.62 1.38 10.67
CA ALA A 878 -22.65 1.06 11.74
C ALA A 878 -23.14 1.56 13.09
N THR A 879 -22.55 1.05 14.17
CA THR A 879 -22.78 1.47 15.55
C THR A 879 -21.47 1.78 16.23
N ALA A 880 -21.50 2.58 17.32
CA ALA A 880 -20.30 2.87 18.09
C ALA A 880 -20.52 2.80 19.60
N SER A 881 -19.47 2.38 20.31
CA SER A 881 -19.30 2.57 21.75
C SER A 881 -18.38 3.78 21.96
N VAL A 882 -18.87 4.83 22.58
CA VAL A 882 -18.16 6.09 22.82
C VAL A 882 -17.79 6.19 24.29
N TYR A 883 -16.48 6.26 24.56
CA TYR A 883 -15.91 6.37 25.91
C TYR A 883 -15.75 7.84 26.29
N LEU A 884 -16.50 8.28 27.29
CA LEU A 884 -16.49 9.65 27.77
C LEU A 884 -15.82 9.70 29.17
N PRO A 885 -14.83 10.57 29.41
CA PRO A 885 -14.01 10.57 30.62
C PRO A 885 -14.77 11.18 31.83
N ALA A 886 -15.84 10.53 32.25
CA ALA A 886 -16.62 10.85 33.46
C ALA A 886 -17.26 9.60 34.04
N THR A 887 -17.25 9.48 35.34
CA THR A 887 -17.93 8.40 36.08
C THR A 887 -19.38 8.74 36.37
N ASN A 888 -19.73 10.05 36.49
CA ASN A 888 -21.09 10.50 36.70
C ASN A 888 -21.72 10.98 35.38
N PRO A 889 -22.78 10.29 34.87
CA PRO A 889 -23.46 10.68 33.67
C PRO A 889 -24.18 12.03 33.73
N GLU A 890 -24.37 12.60 34.94
CA GLU A 890 -24.92 13.95 35.13
C GLU A 890 -23.97 15.06 34.68
N ASN A 891 -22.68 14.75 34.56
CA ASN A 891 -21.65 15.67 34.03
C ASN A 891 -21.60 15.67 32.49
N ILE A 892 -22.43 14.85 31.84
CA ILE A 892 -22.37 14.64 30.40
C ILE A 892 -23.60 15.19 29.72
N THR A 893 -23.39 15.98 28.67
CA THR A 893 -24.47 16.39 27.75
C THR A 893 -24.14 15.93 26.34
N GLU A 894 -25.20 15.62 25.57
CA GLU A 894 -25.14 15.44 24.11
C GLU A 894 -25.97 16.53 23.45
N SER A 895 -25.34 17.34 22.60
CA SER A 895 -25.97 18.51 21.94
C SER A 895 -26.67 19.46 22.93
N GLY A 896 -26.11 19.60 24.14
CA GLY A 896 -26.65 20.45 25.20
C GLY A 896 -27.75 19.81 26.08
N ILE A 897 -28.15 18.57 25.80
CA ILE A 897 -29.16 17.81 26.56
C ILE A 897 -28.42 16.86 27.50
N LEU A 898 -28.83 16.75 28.76
CA LEU A 898 -28.26 15.81 29.71
C LEU A 898 -28.35 14.37 29.17
N LEU A 899 -27.30 13.57 29.34
CA LEU A 899 -27.24 12.23 28.78
C LEU A 899 -28.43 11.36 29.19
N LYS A 900 -28.88 11.48 30.43
CA LYS A 900 -30.07 10.76 30.94
C LYS A 900 -31.37 11.17 30.21
N GLU A 901 -31.47 12.42 29.77
CA GLU A 901 -32.65 12.98 29.07
C GLU A 901 -32.55 12.73 27.55
N ALA A 902 -31.36 12.52 27.03
CA ALA A 902 -31.11 12.27 25.62
C ALA A 902 -31.56 10.87 25.14
N ASN A 903 -32.07 10.03 26.04
CA ASN A 903 -32.58 8.68 25.78
C ASN A 903 -31.60 7.77 25.05
N MET A 904 -30.29 7.88 25.41
CA MET A 904 -29.21 7.07 24.86
C MET A 904 -28.83 5.98 25.84
N PRO A 905 -28.61 4.73 25.37
CA PRO A 905 -28.06 3.66 26.22
C PRO A 905 -26.62 4.00 26.68
N PHE A 906 -26.39 3.90 27.99
CA PHE A 906 -25.05 4.09 28.56
C PHE A 906 -24.80 3.17 29.75
N ARG A 907 -23.52 2.92 30.06
CA ARG A 907 -23.02 2.14 31.20
C ARG A 907 -21.75 2.78 31.79
N GLY A 908 -21.50 2.57 33.05
CA GLY A 908 -20.18 2.88 33.67
C GLY A 908 -19.16 1.81 33.31
N GLU A 909 -17.92 2.19 33.10
CA GLU A 909 -16.81 1.27 32.82
C GLU A 909 -15.53 1.71 33.53
N SER A 910 -14.87 0.75 34.18
CA SER A 910 -13.57 0.89 34.85
C SER A 910 -13.42 2.07 35.84
N ASN A 911 -14.48 2.56 36.45
CA ASN A 911 -14.51 3.74 37.34
C ASN A 911 -13.86 5.00 36.73
N LYS A 912 -13.72 5.08 35.41
CA LYS A 912 -13.11 6.20 34.68
C LYS A 912 -14.03 6.77 33.61
N TYR A 913 -14.86 5.93 33.01
CA TYR A 913 -15.65 6.28 31.83
C TYR A 913 -17.14 6.01 32.00
N THR A 914 -17.93 6.84 31.33
CA THR A 914 -19.29 6.50 30.90
C THR A 914 -19.24 6.12 29.44
N VAL A 915 -19.66 4.91 29.09
CA VAL A 915 -19.69 4.42 27.71
C VAL A 915 -21.09 4.55 27.15
N VAL A 916 -21.23 5.30 26.07
CA VAL A 916 -22.50 5.54 25.37
C VAL A 916 -22.54 4.71 24.10
N THR A 917 -23.64 3.97 23.87
CA THR A 917 -23.85 3.25 22.61
C THR A 917 -24.71 4.11 21.68
N ILE A 918 -24.19 4.36 20.47
CA ILE A 918 -24.85 5.19 19.45
C ILE A 918 -24.92 4.45 18.11
N GLY A 919 -25.91 4.79 17.32
CA GLY A 919 -26.00 4.39 15.91
C GLY A 919 -25.33 5.39 14.99
N SER A 920 -25.64 5.28 13.69
CA SER A 920 -25.16 6.23 12.69
C SER A 920 -25.63 7.65 12.94
N GLY A 921 -24.85 8.65 12.50
CA GLY A 921 -25.16 10.07 12.62
C GLY A 921 -24.08 10.89 13.29
N SER A 922 -24.36 12.16 13.54
CA SER A 922 -23.45 13.12 14.15
C SER A 922 -23.88 13.43 15.59
N TYR A 923 -22.88 13.48 16.51
CA TYR A 923 -23.06 13.65 17.95
C TYR A 923 -22.02 14.61 18.52
N ASN A 924 -22.44 15.41 19.51
CA ASN A 924 -21.57 16.38 20.17
C ASN A 924 -21.66 16.20 21.69
N PHE A 925 -20.71 15.52 22.26
CA PHE A 925 -20.63 15.32 23.71
C PHE A 925 -19.83 16.43 24.38
N ASN A 926 -20.33 16.86 25.55
CA ASN A 926 -19.60 17.72 26.46
C ASN A 926 -19.56 17.07 27.84
N VAL A 927 -18.37 16.97 28.41
CA VAL A 927 -18.10 16.39 29.73
C VAL A 927 -17.54 17.47 30.62
N LYS A 928 -18.22 17.82 31.72
CA LYS A 928 -17.70 18.70 32.79
C LYS A 928 -16.73 17.91 33.65
N GLN A 929 -15.49 18.39 33.80
CA GLN A 929 -14.43 17.79 34.62
C GLN A 929 -14.44 18.31 36.04
#